data_4418e465de3f74340a67054a8735207d
#
_entry.id   4418e465de3f74340a67054a8735207d
#
_cell.length_a   1.000
_cell.length_b   1.000
_cell.length_c   1.000
_cell.angle_alpha   90.00
_cell.angle_beta   90.00
_cell.angle_gamma   90.00
#
_symmetry.space_group_name_H-M   'P 1'
#
loop_
_entity.id
_entity.type
_entity.pdbx_description
1 polymer ?
#
loop_
_entity_poly.entity_id
_entity_poly.type
_entity_poly.pdbx_seq_one_letter_code
_entity_poly.pdbx_strand_id
1 'polypeptide(L)'
;MIQITFPDSSVKDFQKGVSPVEIAHSISSQLAREIVAATVNGQAYDVMRPIHENAEIALHKFDSKEGQHAFWHSSAHLLAEALQELYSGIQFGIGPAIEQGFYYDIDSGEHVITEKDLPTIESKMLELARSKSAYVRKEVSKAEAQAFFKEKNEFYKLELINDLEDGTITYYTHGNFTDLCRGPHIPTTEPIKAIKLLNVAGAYWRGDEKNKQLTRIYGISFPKKKLLDEFLEKLELAKQRDHRKIGKELELFMFSQRVGQGLPMWLPRGTMLRERLEQFLKNVQRKYGYTQVITPHIGQKELYVTSGHYAKYGQDSFQPIHTPVEGEEFLLKPMNCPHHCEIYKNKPHSYKELPIRMAEFGTVYRYEQSGELHGLTRVRGFTQDDAHIFCTPEQLKEEFCKVIDIIFHIFNALDFKEFEAQVSLRDKTNRDKYIGSEENWEKAERAILEAVAEKNLETSIEYGEAAFYGPKLDFMIKDAIGRRWQLGTIQVDYNLPERFDLEYIGSDNEKHRPVMIHRAPFGSMERFIAVLIEHTAGKFPLWLTPDQTVIIPVSEKSNDYAKNVLNLLNNYDIRTLVDERNEKVGRKIRDNELKRIPYLLIVGEKEEEEGTVSVRKQGEGDIGTMKIEDFANHIKNEIETILNTIH
;
A
#
# COMPACT_ATOMS: atom_id res chain seq x y z
N MET A 1 19.12 -3.75 44.08
CA MET A 1 19.49 -3.09 42.82
C MET A 1 19.05 -4.01 41.69
N ILE A 2 18.66 -3.44 40.58
CA ILE A 2 18.37 -4.14 39.31
C ILE A 2 19.22 -3.50 38.22
N GLN A 3 19.58 -4.28 37.22
CA GLN A 3 20.33 -3.81 36.04
C GLN A 3 19.38 -3.51 34.90
N ILE A 4 19.49 -2.31 34.36
CA ILE A 4 18.74 -1.86 33.20
C ILE A 4 19.69 -1.71 32.02
N THR A 5 19.41 -2.45 30.94
CA THR A 5 20.16 -2.40 29.68
C THR A 5 19.43 -1.49 28.68
N PHE A 6 20.15 -0.53 28.12
CA PHE A 6 19.62 0.41 27.13
C PHE A 6 19.86 -0.08 25.69
N PRO A 7 19.21 0.52 24.67
CA PRO A 7 19.36 0.09 23.26
C PRO A 7 20.80 0.19 22.71
N ASP A 8 21.62 1.05 23.30
CA ASP A 8 23.06 1.19 22.99
C ASP A 8 23.95 0.15 23.71
N SER A 9 23.33 -0.86 24.32
CA SER A 9 23.97 -1.90 25.14
C SER A 9 24.64 -1.39 26.42
N SER A 10 24.46 -0.14 26.78
CA SER A 10 24.92 0.38 28.09
C SER A 10 24.04 -0.18 29.22
N VAL A 11 24.67 -0.44 30.38
CA VAL A 11 24.00 -0.99 31.57
C VAL A 11 24.15 -0.01 32.74
N LYS A 12 23.03 0.23 33.44
CA LYS A 12 23.03 1.02 34.67
C LYS A 12 22.26 0.34 35.79
N ASP A 13 22.73 0.50 37.02
CA ASP A 13 22.07 -0.01 38.22
C ASP A 13 21.04 0.97 38.77
N PHE A 14 19.86 0.49 39.07
CA PHE A 14 18.74 1.24 39.66
C PHE A 14 18.16 0.50 40.88
N GLN A 15 17.42 1.22 41.71
CA GLN A 15 16.66 0.58 42.78
C GLN A 15 15.53 -0.27 42.23
N LYS A 16 15.26 -1.41 42.86
CA LYS A 16 14.11 -2.25 42.54
C LYS A 16 12.81 -1.44 42.70
N GLY A 17 11.94 -1.47 41.69
CA GLY A 17 10.71 -0.68 41.67
C GLY A 17 10.85 0.66 40.93
N VAL A 18 12.00 0.95 40.31
CA VAL A 18 12.16 2.12 39.45
C VAL A 18 11.23 2.05 38.24
N SER A 19 10.64 3.18 37.88
CA SER A 19 9.77 3.29 36.70
C SER A 19 10.53 3.82 35.48
N PRO A 20 10.08 3.55 34.24
CA PRO A 20 10.66 4.13 33.03
C PRO A 20 10.79 5.66 33.04
N VAL A 21 9.83 6.38 33.65
CA VAL A 21 9.90 7.84 33.75
C VAL A 21 11.01 8.30 34.71
N GLU A 22 11.26 7.58 35.81
CA GLU A 22 12.39 7.87 36.72
C GLU A 22 13.73 7.56 36.05
N ILE A 23 13.82 6.48 35.28
CA ILE A 23 14.97 6.15 34.44
C ILE A 23 15.23 7.28 33.43
N ALA A 24 14.21 7.73 32.71
CA ALA A 24 14.30 8.85 31.77
C ALA A 24 14.76 10.13 32.48
N HIS A 25 14.26 10.39 33.69
CA HIS A 25 14.66 11.56 34.49
C HIS A 25 16.14 11.52 34.89
N SER A 26 16.68 10.31 35.13
CA SER A 26 18.13 10.14 35.43
C SER A 26 19.02 10.43 34.22
N ILE A 27 18.45 10.38 32.98
CA ILE A 27 19.17 10.74 31.76
C ILE A 27 19.01 12.23 31.46
N SER A 28 17.76 12.70 31.44
CA SER A 28 17.41 14.09 31.16
C SER A 28 16.01 14.42 31.63
N SER A 29 15.84 15.57 32.29
CA SER A 29 14.50 16.08 32.66
C SER A 29 13.61 16.40 31.44
N GLN A 30 14.22 16.70 30.28
CA GLN A 30 13.48 16.89 29.03
C GLN A 30 12.94 15.55 28.52
N LEU A 31 13.76 14.51 28.50
CA LEU A 31 13.35 13.18 28.06
C LEU A 31 12.18 12.67 28.90
N ALA A 32 12.24 12.80 30.22
CA ALA A 32 11.17 12.38 31.13
C ALA A 32 9.80 13.07 30.85
N ARG A 33 9.83 14.30 30.30
CA ARG A 33 8.59 15.02 29.92
C ARG A 33 8.07 14.63 28.54
N GLU A 34 8.95 14.09 27.68
CA GLU A 34 8.62 13.78 26.27
C GLU A 34 8.25 12.32 26.06
N ILE A 35 8.66 11.41 26.94
CA ILE A 35 8.29 9.99 26.81
C ILE A 35 6.82 9.76 27.10
N VAL A 36 6.18 8.92 26.30
CA VAL A 36 4.77 8.59 26.40
C VAL A 36 4.53 7.08 26.59
N ALA A 37 5.50 6.24 26.25
CA ALA A 37 5.47 4.79 26.42
C ALA A 37 6.90 4.25 26.64
N ALA A 38 7.00 2.99 27.03
CA ALA A 38 8.26 2.25 27.09
C ALA A 38 8.07 0.83 26.55
N THR A 39 9.19 0.18 26.20
CA THR A 39 9.27 -1.26 25.99
C THR A 39 10.18 -1.85 27.05
N VAL A 40 9.75 -2.89 27.74
CA VAL A 40 10.53 -3.59 28.75
C VAL A 40 10.58 -5.07 28.39
N ASN A 41 11.76 -5.63 28.18
CA ASN A 41 11.97 -6.99 27.71
C ASN A 41 11.13 -7.32 26.46
N GLY A 42 11.09 -6.40 25.48
CA GLY A 42 10.32 -6.55 24.25
C GLY A 42 8.80 -6.37 24.38
N GLN A 43 8.28 -6.10 25.58
CA GLN A 43 6.85 -5.89 25.81
C GLN A 43 6.50 -4.42 26.00
N ALA A 44 5.36 -3.98 25.46
CA ALA A 44 4.84 -2.64 25.64
C ALA A 44 4.54 -2.37 27.13
N TYR A 45 4.95 -1.20 27.64
CA TYR A 45 4.97 -0.92 29.06
C TYR A 45 4.62 0.54 29.36
N ASP A 46 3.84 0.75 30.43
CA ASP A 46 3.53 2.11 30.91
C ASP A 46 4.76 2.78 31.52
N VAL A 47 4.96 4.04 31.24
CA VAL A 47 6.13 4.77 31.76
C VAL A 47 6.11 4.98 33.27
N MET A 48 4.95 4.88 33.90
CA MET A 48 4.76 4.98 35.35
C MET A 48 4.82 3.62 36.07
N ARG A 49 4.84 2.51 35.36
CA ARG A 49 4.80 1.16 35.96
C ARG A 49 6.17 0.77 36.50
N PRO A 50 6.30 0.30 37.76
CA PRO A 50 7.58 -0.06 38.36
C PRO A 50 8.17 -1.35 37.79
N ILE A 51 9.51 -1.38 37.63
CA ILE A 51 10.30 -2.53 37.16
C ILE A 51 10.95 -3.20 38.39
N HIS A 52 10.79 -4.51 38.51
CA HIS A 52 11.20 -5.25 39.70
C HIS A 52 12.36 -6.23 39.50
N GLU A 53 12.83 -6.41 38.28
CA GLU A 53 13.87 -7.34 37.87
C GLU A 53 14.79 -6.71 36.83
N ASN A 54 15.91 -7.36 36.52
CA ASN A 54 16.78 -6.91 35.44
C ASN A 54 16.02 -6.90 34.13
N ALA A 55 16.18 -5.85 33.33
CA ALA A 55 15.42 -5.66 32.11
C ALA A 55 16.16 -4.87 31.05
N GLU A 56 15.81 -5.17 29.80
CA GLU A 56 16.12 -4.30 28.65
C GLU A 56 14.99 -3.27 28.51
N ILE A 57 15.33 -2.00 28.31
CA ILE A 57 14.36 -0.91 28.17
C ILE A 57 14.59 -0.09 26.92
N ALA A 58 13.48 0.26 26.24
CA ALA A 58 13.44 1.33 25.25
C ALA A 58 12.40 2.37 25.66
N LEU A 59 12.74 3.66 25.53
CA LEU A 59 11.88 4.79 25.89
C LEU A 59 11.32 5.44 24.63
N HIS A 60 10.02 5.58 24.54
CA HIS A 60 9.31 6.01 23.34
C HIS A 60 8.68 7.39 23.50
N LYS A 61 9.00 8.29 22.56
CA LYS A 61 8.31 9.57 22.39
C LYS A 61 7.14 9.41 21.41
N PHE A 62 6.34 10.46 21.23
CA PHE A 62 5.21 10.46 20.28
C PHE A 62 5.62 10.18 18.82
N ASP A 63 6.85 10.48 18.41
CA ASP A 63 7.33 10.28 17.04
C ASP A 63 7.67 8.82 16.70
N SER A 64 7.75 7.93 17.69
CA SER A 64 7.88 6.48 17.49
C SER A 64 6.51 5.79 17.29
N LYS A 65 6.50 4.60 16.66
CA LYS A 65 5.28 3.78 16.48
C LYS A 65 4.66 3.40 17.82
N GLU A 66 5.47 2.98 18.77
CA GLU A 66 5.05 2.57 20.12
C GLU A 66 4.47 3.76 20.89
N GLY A 67 5.11 4.92 20.77
CA GLY A 67 4.62 6.16 21.40
C GLY A 67 3.31 6.63 20.79
N GLN A 68 3.16 6.61 19.47
CA GLN A 68 1.89 6.91 18.78
C GLN A 68 0.79 5.94 19.19
N HIS A 69 1.09 4.64 19.25
CA HIS A 69 0.13 3.62 19.65
C HIS A 69 -0.41 3.88 21.06
N ALA A 70 0.45 4.11 22.04
CA ALA A 70 0.02 4.41 23.43
C ALA A 70 -0.76 5.74 23.50
N PHE A 71 -0.36 6.73 22.72
CA PHE A 71 -1.02 8.04 22.68
C PHE A 71 -2.45 7.94 22.10
N TRP A 72 -2.61 7.27 20.95
CA TRP A 72 -3.90 7.09 20.31
C TRP A 72 -4.81 6.13 21.09
N HIS A 73 -4.25 5.09 21.70
CA HIS A 73 -4.98 4.21 22.60
C HIS A 73 -5.55 5.00 23.81
N SER A 74 -4.77 5.89 24.39
CA SER A 74 -5.22 6.77 25.45
C SER A 74 -6.29 7.76 24.97
N SER A 75 -6.16 8.24 23.74
CA SER A 75 -7.18 9.11 23.13
C SER A 75 -8.49 8.40 22.83
N ALA A 76 -8.45 7.08 22.55
CA ALA A 76 -9.66 6.27 22.42
C ALA A 76 -10.42 6.19 23.75
N HIS A 77 -9.71 6.01 24.87
CA HIS A 77 -10.33 6.04 26.18
C HIS A 77 -10.89 7.44 26.54
N LEU A 78 -10.20 8.50 26.17
CA LEU A 78 -10.68 9.88 26.32
C LEU A 78 -11.97 10.14 25.50
N LEU A 79 -12.08 9.54 24.31
CA LEU A 79 -13.31 9.56 23.52
C LEU A 79 -14.44 8.85 24.27
N ALA A 80 -14.17 7.69 24.85
CA ALA A 80 -15.16 6.93 25.61
C ALA A 80 -15.64 7.71 26.84
N GLU A 81 -14.76 8.37 27.60
CA GLU A 81 -15.13 9.25 28.71
C GLU A 81 -16.02 10.40 28.24
N ALA A 82 -15.67 11.06 27.12
CA ALA A 82 -16.47 12.14 26.56
C ALA A 82 -17.88 11.67 26.17
N LEU A 83 -17.98 10.49 25.58
CA LEU A 83 -19.25 9.88 25.19
C LEU A 83 -20.09 9.50 26.41
N GLN A 84 -19.46 8.94 27.47
CA GLN A 84 -20.15 8.60 28.75
C GLN A 84 -20.74 9.83 29.40
N GLU A 85 -20.05 10.99 29.36
CA GLU A 85 -20.54 12.23 29.92
C GLU A 85 -21.63 12.93 29.09
N LEU A 86 -21.59 12.78 27.78
CA LEU A 86 -22.55 13.44 26.88
C LEU A 86 -23.85 12.65 26.68
N TYR A 87 -23.76 11.32 26.71
CA TYR A 87 -24.87 10.44 26.35
C TYR A 87 -25.09 9.37 27.42
N SER A 88 -26.24 9.37 28.08
CA SER A 88 -26.59 8.38 29.09
C SER A 88 -26.96 7.03 28.46
N GLY A 89 -26.57 5.94 29.07
CA GLY A 89 -26.99 4.58 28.67
C GLY A 89 -26.19 3.99 27.48
N ILE A 90 -25.12 4.64 27.04
CA ILE A 90 -24.18 4.06 26.06
C ILE A 90 -23.46 2.88 26.70
N GLN A 91 -23.23 1.83 25.90
CA GLN A 91 -22.37 0.70 26.26
C GLN A 91 -21.11 0.66 25.39
N PHE A 92 -20.00 0.27 26.01
CA PHE A 92 -18.69 0.37 25.41
C PHE A 92 -18.18 -0.99 24.91
N GLY A 93 -17.87 -1.08 23.60
CA GLY A 93 -17.23 -2.21 22.97
C GLY A 93 -15.70 -2.18 23.16
N ILE A 94 -14.97 -1.89 22.12
CA ILE A 94 -13.49 -1.81 22.12
C ILE A 94 -13.01 -0.51 21.49
N GLY A 95 -11.84 -0.02 21.92
CA GLY A 95 -11.22 1.22 21.46
C GLY A 95 -9.72 1.09 21.22
N PRO A 96 -9.25 0.37 20.19
CA PRO A 96 -7.82 0.24 19.90
C PRO A 96 -7.25 1.49 19.18
N ALA A 97 -5.94 1.65 19.32
CA ALA A 97 -5.17 2.41 18.35
C ALA A 97 -5.08 1.62 17.02
N ILE A 98 -5.04 2.35 15.93
CA ILE A 98 -4.83 1.84 14.58
C ILE A 98 -3.59 2.50 13.97
N GLU A 99 -3.20 2.10 12.75
CA GLU A 99 -1.99 2.62 12.08
C GLU A 99 -1.95 4.16 12.02
N GLN A 100 -3.10 4.82 11.84
CA GLN A 100 -3.22 6.28 11.85
C GLN A 100 -4.43 6.71 12.69
N GLY A 101 -4.22 6.88 13.98
CA GLY A 101 -5.27 7.30 14.89
C GLY A 101 -5.87 6.18 15.74
N PHE A 102 -7.15 6.28 16.03
CA PHE A 102 -7.89 5.36 16.87
C PHE A 102 -9.36 5.29 16.47
N TYR A 103 -10.06 4.28 16.97
CA TYR A 103 -11.51 4.29 16.97
C TYR A 103 -12.07 3.82 18.32
N TYR A 104 -13.35 4.00 18.51
CA TYR A 104 -14.09 3.35 19.61
C TYR A 104 -15.43 2.84 19.09
N ASP A 105 -15.76 1.59 19.45
CA ASP A 105 -17.03 0.94 19.14
C ASP A 105 -17.97 1.09 20.31
N ILE A 106 -19.15 1.61 20.08
CA ILE A 106 -20.18 1.82 21.10
C ILE A 106 -21.53 1.27 20.64
N ASP A 107 -22.28 0.79 21.60
CA ASP A 107 -23.72 0.63 21.45
C ASP A 107 -24.38 1.91 21.95
N SER A 108 -24.82 2.74 21.05
CA SER A 108 -25.39 4.05 21.35
C SER A 108 -26.81 4.00 21.93
N GLY A 109 -27.40 2.79 22.09
CA GLY A 109 -28.75 2.61 22.64
C GLY A 109 -29.81 3.35 21.80
N GLU A 110 -30.50 4.28 22.42
CA GLU A 110 -31.52 5.12 21.75
C GLU A 110 -30.93 6.35 21.05
N HIS A 111 -29.65 6.64 21.24
CA HIS A 111 -29.00 7.80 20.63
C HIS A 111 -28.55 7.48 19.19
N VAL A 112 -28.78 8.41 18.28
CA VAL A 112 -28.27 8.37 16.90
C VAL A 112 -27.10 9.35 16.78
N ILE A 113 -25.88 8.82 16.87
CA ILE A 113 -24.67 9.63 16.75
C ILE A 113 -24.27 9.68 15.25
N THR A 114 -24.11 10.90 14.76
CA THR A 114 -23.79 11.22 13.36
C THR A 114 -22.55 12.11 13.26
N GLU A 115 -22.07 12.38 12.05
CA GLU A 115 -20.96 13.31 11.83
C GLU A 115 -21.25 14.74 12.36
N LYS A 116 -22.52 15.11 12.53
CA LYS A 116 -22.90 16.44 13.06
C LYS A 116 -22.60 16.59 14.56
N ASP A 117 -22.52 15.46 15.27
CA ASP A 117 -22.26 15.41 16.71
C ASP A 117 -20.76 15.48 17.03
N LEU A 118 -19.89 15.13 16.03
CA LEU A 118 -18.45 15.06 16.22
C LEU A 118 -17.81 16.32 16.79
N PRO A 119 -18.16 17.55 16.36
CA PRO A 119 -17.58 18.78 16.94
C PRO A 119 -17.90 18.95 18.44
N THR A 120 -19.08 18.54 18.88
CA THR A 120 -19.47 18.57 20.30
C THR A 120 -18.65 17.59 21.11
N ILE A 121 -18.47 16.36 20.59
CA ILE A 121 -17.68 15.33 21.24
C ILE A 121 -16.19 15.74 21.28
N GLU A 122 -15.63 16.31 20.19
CA GLU A 122 -14.26 16.86 20.16
C GLU A 122 -14.05 17.95 21.24
N SER A 123 -15.02 18.85 21.39
CA SER A 123 -14.96 19.92 22.39
C SER A 123 -14.93 19.35 23.80
N LYS A 124 -15.73 18.31 24.08
CA LYS A 124 -15.76 17.62 25.35
C LYS A 124 -14.46 16.86 25.63
N MET A 125 -13.93 16.17 24.65
CA MET A 125 -12.61 15.50 24.75
C MET A 125 -11.51 16.51 25.11
N LEU A 126 -11.48 17.67 24.49
CA LEU A 126 -10.50 18.72 24.78
C LEU A 126 -10.68 19.34 26.18
N GLU A 127 -11.92 19.44 26.66
CA GLU A 127 -12.22 19.84 28.03
C GLU A 127 -11.65 18.84 29.03
N LEU A 128 -11.95 17.55 28.85
CA LEU A 128 -11.46 16.44 29.68
C LEU A 128 -9.92 16.31 29.62
N ALA A 129 -9.30 16.50 28.45
CA ALA A 129 -7.85 16.49 28.33
C ALA A 129 -7.17 17.57 29.20
N ARG A 130 -7.80 18.73 29.35
CA ARG A 130 -7.28 19.84 30.19
C ARG A 130 -7.33 19.54 31.69
N SER A 131 -8.14 18.60 32.11
CA SER A 131 -8.21 18.15 33.53
C SER A 131 -6.96 17.41 33.98
N LYS A 132 -6.09 16.98 33.02
CA LYS A 132 -4.82 16.28 33.26
C LYS A 132 -4.98 14.99 34.06
N SER A 133 -6.09 14.28 33.84
CA SER A 133 -6.39 13.03 34.54
C SER A 133 -5.31 11.97 34.30
N ALA A 134 -4.85 11.31 35.35
CA ALA A 134 -3.87 10.23 35.25
C ALA A 134 -4.52 8.93 34.78
N TYR A 135 -3.83 8.18 33.92
CA TYR A 135 -4.23 6.81 33.58
C TYR A 135 -3.68 5.84 34.63
N VAL A 136 -4.57 5.28 35.41
CA VAL A 136 -4.22 4.40 36.53
C VAL A 136 -4.55 2.95 36.20
N ARG A 137 -3.50 2.13 36.10
CA ARG A 137 -3.57 0.69 35.84
C ARG A 137 -3.90 -0.07 37.11
N LYS A 138 -4.84 -1.02 37.04
CA LYS A 138 -5.13 -1.95 38.13
C LYS A 138 -5.22 -3.38 37.61
N GLU A 139 -4.50 -4.30 38.24
CA GLU A 139 -4.66 -5.74 38.04
C GLU A 139 -5.75 -6.26 38.96
N VAL A 140 -6.62 -7.11 38.44
CA VAL A 140 -7.79 -7.62 39.13
C VAL A 140 -8.02 -9.09 38.82
N SER A 141 -8.67 -9.81 39.74
CA SER A 141 -9.16 -11.15 39.43
C SER A 141 -10.34 -11.11 38.47
N LYS A 142 -10.59 -12.22 37.79
CA LYS A 142 -11.72 -12.35 36.86
C LYS A 142 -13.06 -12.09 37.60
N ALA A 143 -13.20 -12.55 38.82
CA ALA A 143 -14.39 -12.33 39.63
C ALA A 143 -14.60 -10.85 39.95
N GLU A 144 -13.55 -10.11 40.34
CA GLU A 144 -13.63 -8.66 40.59
C GLU A 144 -13.98 -7.88 39.30
N ALA A 145 -13.37 -8.24 38.16
CA ALA A 145 -13.69 -7.61 36.88
C ALA A 145 -15.15 -7.85 36.48
N GLN A 146 -15.65 -9.08 36.63
CA GLN A 146 -17.04 -9.40 36.32
C GLN A 146 -18.01 -8.65 37.24
N ALA A 147 -17.73 -8.57 38.52
CA ALA A 147 -18.57 -7.84 39.48
C ALA A 147 -18.64 -6.35 39.13
N PHE A 148 -17.49 -5.74 38.84
CA PHE A 148 -17.38 -4.31 38.47
C PHE A 148 -18.17 -3.95 37.21
N PHE A 149 -17.95 -4.68 36.09
CA PHE A 149 -18.64 -4.39 34.85
C PHE A 149 -20.12 -4.81 34.85
N LYS A 150 -20.49 -5.77 35.70
CA LYS A 150 -21.90 -6.12 35.93
C LYS A 150 -22.65 -5.01 36.66
N GLU A 151 -22.03 -4.39 37.66
CA GLU A 151 -22.61 -3.24 38.38
C GLU A 151 -22.80 -2.04 37.42
N LYS A 152 -21.89 -1.85 36.47
CA LYS A 152 -21.99 -0.80 35.47
C LYS A 152 -22.88 -1.15 34.26
N ASN A 153 -23.47 -2.35 34.21
CA ASN A 153 -24.27 -2.88 33.09
C ASN A 153 -23.51 -2.92 31.74
N GLU A 154 -22.18 -3.09 31.75
CA GLU A 154 -21.33 -3.12 30.55
C GLU A 154 -21.32 -4.53 29.91
N PHE A 155 -22.33 -4.80 29.10
CA PHE A 155 -22.55 -6.12 28.49
C PHE A 155 -21.33 -6.60 27.66
N TYR A 156 -20.81 -5.76 26.77
CA TYR A 156 -19.70 -6.14 25.90
C TYR A 156 -18.41 -6.41 26.66
N LYS A 157 -18.15 -5.68 27.74
CA LYS A 157 -16.98 -5.93 28.61
C LYS A 157 -17.11 -7.26 29.36
N LEU A 158 -18.30 -7.60 29.82
CA LEU A 158 -18.56 -8.90 30.48
C LEU A 158 -18.31 -10.06 29.50
N GLU A 159 -18.76 -9.92 28.27
CA GLU A 159 -18.51 -10.93 27.23
C GLU A 159 -17.01 -11.11 26.94
N LEU A 160 -16.25 -10.01 26.83
CA LEU A 160 -14.79 -10.06 26.64
C LEU A 160 -14.09 -10.73 27.83
N ILE A 161 -14.50 -10.42 29.08
CA ILE A 161 -13.90 -11.01 30.30
C ILE A 161 -14.09 -12.53 30.32
N ASN A 162 -15.21 -13.05 29.83
CA ASN A 162 -15.45 -14.49 29.80
C ASN A 162 -14.39 -15.26 29.03
N ASP A 163 -13.84 -14.66 27.98
CA ASP A 163 -12.80 -15.26 27.10
C ASP A 163 -11.38 -15.10 27.68
N LEU A 164 -11.18 -14.33 28.76
CA LEU A 164 -9.88 -14.10 29.36
C LEU A 164 -9.57 -15.09 30.48
N GLU A 165 -8.27 -15.44 30.60
CA GLU A 165 -7.77 -16.24 31.72
C GLU A 165 -7.63 -15.38 32.98
N ASP A 166 -7.85 -16.00 34.15
CA ASP A 166 -7.66 -15.32 35.42
C ASP A 166 -6.19 -14.99 35.70
N GLY A 167 -5.93 -13.85 36.31
CA GLY A 167 -4.56 -13.35 36.55
C GLY A 167 -3.94 -12.52 35.43
N THR A 168 -4.63 -12.37 34.31
CA THR A 168 -4.17 -11.53 33.16
C THR A 168 -5.04 -10.29 32.95
N ILE A 169 -6.03 -10.06 33.83
CA ILE A 169 -7.04 -9.03 33.62
C ILE A 169 -6.60 -7.72 34.25
N THR A 170 -6.62 -6.68 33.43
CA THR A 170 -6.31 -5.32 33.84
C THR A 170 -7.40 -4.36 33.37
N TYR A 171 -7.58 -3.30 34.12
CA TYR A 171 -8.31 -2.14 33.65
C TYR A 171 -7.57 -0.84 33.97
N TYR A 172 -7.93 0.18 33.23
CA TYR A 172 -7.39 1.52 33.39
C TYR A 172 -8.51 2.48 33.70
N THR A 173 -8.25 3.32 34.70
CA THR A 173 -9.16 4.40 35.09
C THR A 173 -8.50 5.73 34.84
N HIS A 174 -9.23 6.67 34.23
CA HIS A 174 -8.87 8.09 34.14
C HIS A 174 -10.16 8.91 34.26
N GLY A 175 -10.07 10.04 34.92
CA GLY A 175 -11.27 10.82 35.22
C GLY A 175 -12.40 9.97 35.81
N ASN A 176 -13.54 9.99 35.15
CA ASN A 176 -14.73 9.21 35.58
C ASN A 176 -14.92 7.91 34.77
N PHE A 177 -14.00 7.57 33.88
CA PHE A 177 -14.10 6.41 32.99
C PHE A 177 -13.13 5.29 33.41
N THR A 178 -13.62 4.05 33.35
CA THR A 178 -12.80 2.84 33.57
C THR A 178 -13.05 1.85 32.44
N ASP A 179 -12.00 1.39 31.81
CA ASP A 179 -12.08 0.42 30.72
C ASP A 179 -11.29 -0.86 30.98
N LEU A 180 -11.79 -1.97 30.43
CA LEU A 180 -11.06 -3.25 30.34
C LEU A 180 -9.98 -3.12 29.27
N CYS A 181 -8.71 -3.13 29.66
CA CYS A 181 -7.63 -2.80 28.76
C CYS A 181 -6.29 -3.38 29.21
N ARG A 182 -5.44 -3.74 28.25
CA ARG A 182 -4.07 -4.24 28.51
C ARG A 182 -3.01 -3.13 28.56
N GLY A 183 -3.34 -1.94 28.09
CA GLY A 183 -2.39 -0.83 27.92
C GLY A 183 -1.44 -1.03 26.73
N PRO A 184 -0.31 -0.30 26.65
CA PRO A 184 0.04 0.79 27.55
C PRO A 184 -0.75 2.08 27.30
N HIS A 185 -0.74 2.96 28.29
CA HIS A 185 -1.29 4.31 28.20
C HIS A 185 -0.24 5.37 28.51
N ILE A 186 -0.47 6.60 28.01
CA ILE A 186 0.31 7.76 28.42
C ILE A 186 0.06 8.10 29.89
N PRO A 187 0.96 8.80 30.59
CA PRO A 187 0.81 9.06 32.03
C PRO A 187 -0.47 9.82 32.41
N THR A 188 -0.81 10.82 31.61
CA THR A 188 -1.97 11.70 31.84
C THR A 188 -2.58 12.14 30.54
N THR A 189 -3.80 12.70 30.56
CA THR A 189 -4.46 13.27 29.39
C THR A 189 -3.84 14.59 28.91
N GLU A 190 -2.95 15.23 29.69
CA GLU A 190 -2.36 16.54 29.38
C GLU A 190 -1.64 16.66 28.03
N PRO A 191 -0.90 15.62 27.52
CA PRO A 191 -0.25 15.70 26.20
C PRO A 191 -1.25 15.75 25.04
N ILE A 192 -2.51 15.39 25.20
CA ILE A 192 -3.51 15.36 24.13
C ILE A 192 -4.06 16.79 23.94
N LYS A 193 -3.46 17.56 23.00
CA LYS A 193 -3.76 18.97 22.80
C LYS A 193 -4.55 19.28 21.54
N ALA A 194 -4.56 18.36 20.59
CA ALA A 194 -5.24 18.55 19.31
C ALA A 194 -5.95 17.24 18.94
N ILE A 195 -7.24 17.31 18.68
CA ILE A 195 -8.10 16.15 18.38
C ILE A 195 -8.94 16.48 17.17
N LYS A 196 -9.14 15.47 16.31
CA LYS A 196 -10.12 15.49 15.24
C LYS A 196 -10.83 14.15 15.16
N LEU A 197 -12.14 14.13 15.27
CA LEU A 197 -12.96 13.00 14.92
C LEU A 197 -13.25 13.01 13.43
N LEU A 198 -13.02 11.89 12.75
CA LEU A 198 -12.94 11.85 11.29
C LEU A 198 -14.27 11.45 10.65
N ASN A 199 -14.88 10.38 11.14
CA ASN A 199 -16.14 9.84 10.62
C ASN A 199 -16.82 8.91 11.61
N VAL A 200 -18.08 8.60 11.32
CA VAL A 200 -18.91 7.61 12.01
C VAL A 200 -19.26 6.50 11.04
N ALA A 201 -19.09 5.24 11.45
CA ALA A 201 -19.42 4.06 10.66
C ALA A 201 -20.14 3.00 11.50
N GLY A 202 -20.83 2.09 10.83
CA GLY A 202 -21.35 0.87 11.47
C GLY A 202 -20.28 -0.22 11.47
N ALA A 203 -20.17 -0.98 12.57
CA ALA A 203 -19.28 -2.12 12.67
C ALA A 203 -19.97 -3.26 13.44
N TYR A 204 -19.95 -4.48 12.90
CA TYR A 204 -20.52 -5.61 13.61
C TYR A 204 -19.62 -6.01 14.79
N TRP A 205 -20.25 -6.28 15.94
CA TRP A 205 -19.54 -6.75 17.11
C TRP A 205 -18.70 -7.99 16.79
N ARG A 206 -17.42 -7.96 17.12
CA ARG A 206 -16.42 -9.01 16.81
C ARG A 206 -16.29 -9.34 15.31
N GLY A 207 -16.72 -8.45 14.41
CA GLY A 207 -16.64 -8.66 12.96
C GLY A 207 -17.61 -9.70 12.40
N ASP A 208 -18.54 -10.22 13.19
CA ASP A 208 -19.55 -11.20 12.76
C ASP A 208 -20.86 -10.49 12.41
N GLU A 209 -21.31 -10.63 11.16
CA GLU A 209 -22.56 -10.03 10.65
C GLU A 209 -23.82 -10.48 11.40
N LYS A 210 -23.73 -11.59 12.14
CA LYS A 210 -24.83 -12.11 12.97
C LYS A 210 -24.99 -11.35 14.28
N ASN A 211 -23.94 -10.64 14.72
CA ASN A 211 -23.94 -9.86 15.92
C ASN A 211 -24.53 -8.47 15.70
N LYS A 212 -24.81 -7.78 16.80
CA LYS A 212 -25.34 -6.42 16.78
C LYS A 212 -24.35 -5.47 16.05
N GLN A 213 -24.88 -4.62 15.20
CA GLN A 213 -24.11 -3.54 14.61
C GLN A 213 -23.93 -2.41 15.65
N LEU A 214 -22.67 -2.08 15.93
CA LEU A 214 -22.26 -0.99 16.79
C LEU A 214 -21.94 0.27 15.98
N THR A 215 -21.93 1.41 16.66
CA THR A 215 -21.45 2.67 16.10
C THR A 215 -19.95 2.80 16.34
N ARG A 216 -19.15 2.91 15.29
CA ARG A 216 -17.71 3.11 15.34
C ARG A 216 -17.39 4.56 15.04
N ILE A 217 -16.68 5.23 15.94
CA ILE A 217 -16.23 6.62 15.78
C ILE A 217 -14.73 6.62 15.62
N TYR A 218 -14.24 7.11 14.47
CA TYR A 218 -12.82 7.24 14.17
C TYR A 218 -12.30 8.62 14.57
N GLY A 219 -11.09 8.64 15.13
CA GLY A 219 -10.44 9.87 15.52
C GLY A 219 -8.92 9.83 15.39
N ILE A 220 -8.34 11.00 15.44
CA ILE A 220 -6.89 11.19 15.51
C ILE A 220 -6.55 12.29 16.49
N SER A 221 -5.40 12.20 17.14
CA SER A 221 -4.96 13.18 18.12
C SER A 221 -3.45 13.42 18.05
N PHE A 222 -3.03 14.59 18.46
CA PHE A 222 -1.64 15.01 18.43
C PHE A 222 -1.28 15.85 19.67
N PRO A 223 0.02 15.85 20.06
CA PRO A 223 0.51 16.71 21.16
C PRO A 223 0.61 18.19 20.77
N LYS A 224 0.48 18.53 19.49
CA LYS A 224 0.57 19.91 18.97
C LYS A 224 -0.45 20.12 17.84
N LYS A 225 -1.13 21.29 17.86
CA LYS A 225 -2.09 21.63 16.80
C LYS A 225 -1.47 21.61 15.40
N LYS A 226 -0.23 22.10 15.25
CA LYS A 226 0.49 22.10 13.97
C LYS A 226 0.54 20.69 13.32
N LEU A 227 0.79 19.65 14.10
CA LEU A 227 0.83 18.26 13.59
C LEU A 227 -0.55 17.80 13.12
N LEU A 228 -1.61 18.20 13.81
CA LEU A 228 -2.98 17.93 13.36
C LEU A 228 -3.31 18.66 12.06
N ASP A 229 -2.95 19.93 11.96
CA ASP A 229 -3.22 20.75 10.77
C ASP A 229 -2.46 20.15 9.54
N GLU A 230 -1.20 19.77 9.69
CA GLU A 230 -0.41 19.09 8.66
C GLU A 230 -1.03 17.72 8.25
N PHE A 231 -1.54 16.95 9.22
CA PHE A 231 -2.24 15.70 8.94
C PHE A 231 -3.54 15.93 8.16
N LEU A 232 -4.36 16.91 8.57
CA LEU A 232 -5.62 17.23 7.90
C LEU A 232 -5.39 17.74 6.47
N GLU A 233 -4.36 18.54 6.25
CA GLU A 233 -3.97 18.99 4.91
C GLU A 233 -3.59 17.79 4.02
N LYS A 234 -2.76 16.86 4.54
CA LYS A 234 -2.42 15.62 3.82
C LYS A 234 -3.66 14.77 3.52
N LEU A 235 -4.58 14.65 4.48
CA LEU A 235 -5.82 13.88 4.30
C LEU A 235 -6.71 14.51 3.22
N GLU A 236 -6.81 15.84 3.18
CA GLU A 236 -7.59 16.54 2.15
C GLU A 236 -6.93 16.40 0.77
N LEU A 237 -5.61 16.54 0.68
CA LEU A 237 -4.86 16.25 -0.54
C LEU A 237 -5.05 14.80 -1.02
N ALA A 238 -5.08 13.83 -0.09
CA ALA A 238 -5.36 12.44 -0.42
C ALA A 238 -6.75 12.26 -1.05
N LYS A 239 -7.77 12.90 -0.49
CA LYS A 239 -9.13 12.87 -1.05
C LYS A 239 -9.21 13.51 -2.44
N GLN A 240 -8.50 14.62 -2.65
CA GLN A 240 -8.48 15.32 -3.95
C GLN A 240 -7.74 14.48 -5.01
N ARG A 241 -6.73 13.71 -4.61
CA ARG A 241 -5.91 12.86 -5.49
C ARG A 241 -6.44 11.43 -5.64
N ASP A 242 -7.53 11.08 -4.98
CA ASP A 242 -8.12 9.72 -5.03
C ASP A 242 -8.29 9.25 -6.48
N HIS A 243 -7.65 8.13 -6.81
CA HIS A 243 -7.66 7.56 -8.17
C HIS A 243 -9.07 7.23 -8.68
N ARG A 244 -10.03 6.94 -7.79
CA ARG A 244 -11.43 6.66 -8.16
C ARG A 244 -12.11 7.93 -8.67
N LYS A 245 -11.85 9.08 -8.02
CA LYS A 245 -12.37 10.38 -8.42
C LYS A 245 -11.71 10.84 -9.72
N ILE A 246 -10.38 10.87 -9.76
CA ILE A 246 -9.62 11.30 -10.93
C ILE A 246 -9.85 10.36 -12.11
N GLY A 247 -9.88 9.05 -11.87
CA GLY A 247 -10.14 8.06 -12.91
C GLY A 247 -11.51 8.21 -13.55
N LYS A 248 -12.53 8.60 -12.77
CA LYS A 248 -13.86 8.95 -13.30
C LYS A 248 -13.84 10.27 -14.07
N GLU A 249 -13.18 11.32 -13.55
CA GLU A 249 -13.05 12.62 -14.22
C GLU A 249 -12.33 12.51 -15.57
N LEU A 250 -11.30 11.67 -15.64
CA LEU A 250 -10.50 11.43 -16.84
C LEU A 250 -11.01 10.29 -17.71
N GLU A 251 -12.11 9.64 -17.34
CA GLU A 251 -12.69 8.51 -18.07
C GLU A 251 -11.69 7.37 -18.32
N LEU A 252 -10.95 6.95 -17.27
CA LEU A 252 -9.92 5.92 -17.39
C LEU A 252 -10.45 4.50 -17.20
N PHE A 253 -11.33 4.29 -16.22
CA PHE A 253 -11.89 2.98 -15.89
C PHE A 253 -13.25 3.10 -15.20
N MET A 254 -13.95 1.98 -15.13
CA MET A 254 -15.21 1.88 -14.40
C MET A 254 -15.40 0.49 -13.78
N PHE A 255 -16.31 0.41 -12.80
CA PHE A 255 -16.81 -0.84 -12.24
C PHE A 255 -18.30 -0.98 -12.53
N SER A 256 -18.77 -2.20 -12.71
CA SER A 256 -20.20 -2.50 -12.91
C SER A 256 -20.61 -3.65 -11.99
N GLN A 257 -21.73 -3.49 -11.31
CA GLN A 257 -22.32 -4.59 -10.50
C GLN A 257 -22.67 -5.80 -11.35
N ARG A 258 -23.04 -5.61 -12.63
CA ARG A 258 -23.35 -6.70 -13.57
C ARG A 258 -22.14 -7.54 -13.95
N VAL A 259 -20.95 -6.91 -14.02
CA VAL A 259 -19.68 -7.60 -14.29
C VAL A 259 -19.16 -8.28 -13.02
N GLY A 260 -19.35 -7.65 -11.88
CA GLY A 260 -18.91 -8.15 -10.57
C GLY A 260 -18.01 -7.16 -9.84
N GLN A 261 -18.01 -7.30 -8.52
CA GLN A 261 -17.16 -6.47 -7.65
C GLN A 261 -15.69 -6.82 -7.84
N GLY A 262 -14.82 -5.80 -7.84
CA GLY A 262 -13.38 -5.99 -7.95
C GLY A 262 -12.91 -6.42 -9.35
N LEU A 263 -13.73 -6.27 -10.39
CA LEU A 263 -13.40 -6.52 -11.79
C LEU A 263 -13.45 -5.21 -12.59
N PRO A 264 -12.32 -4.50 -12.71
CA PRO A 264 -12.25 -3.21 -13.40
C PRO A 264 -12.41 -3.38 -14.91
N MET A 265 -13.14 -2.44 -15.53
CA MET A 265 -13.20 -2.28 -16.97
C MET A 265 -12.44 -1.03 -17.37
N TRP A 266 -11.50 -1.17 -18.28
CA TRP A 266 -10.72 -0.07 -18.83
C TRP A 266 -11.52 0.63 -19.94
N LEU A 267 -11.64 1.94 -19.83
CA LEU A 267 -12.21 2.79 -20.87
C LEU A 267 -11.12 3.16 -21.90
N PRO A 268 -11.47 3.70 -23.09
CA PRO A 268 -10.48 3.95 -24.16
C PRO A 268 -9.22 4.72 -23.69
N ARG A 269 -9.38 5.77 -22.89
CA ARG A 269 -8.25 6.56 -22.38
C ARG A 269 -7.40 5.77 -21.36
N GLY A 270 -8.04 4.98 -20.51
CA GLY A 270 -7.34 4.10 -19.56
C GLY A 270 -6.65 2.94 -20.27
N THR A 271 -7.25 2.40 -21.33
CA THR A 271 -6.61 1.38 -22.17
C THR A 271 -5.34 1.93 -22.82
N MET A 272 -5.39 3.14 -23.38
CA MET A 272 -4.22 3.81 -23.95
C MET A 272 -3.10 3.98 -22.92
N LEU A 273 -3.43 4.48 -21.71
CA LEU A 273 -2.48 4.61 -20.62
C LEU A 273 -1.79 3.27 -20.29
N ARG A 274 -2.57 2.21 -20.18
CA ARG A 274 -2.10 0.86 -19.90
C ARG A 274 -1.21 0.33 -21.01
N GLU A 275 -1.63 0.44 -22.28
CA GLU A 275 -0.85 -0.03 -23.43
C GLU A 275 0.51 0.69 -23.55
N ARG A 276 0.57 1.99 -23.23
CA ARG A 276 1.83 2.74 -23.21
C ARG A 276 2.78 2.26 -22.11
N LEU A 277 2.28 1.96 -20.92
CA LEU A 277 3.06 1.35 -19.84
C LEU A 277 3.57 -0.04 -20.24
N GLU A 278 2.70 -0.87 -20.82
CA GLU A 278 3.07 -2.21 -21.28
C GLU A 278 4.14 -2.14 -22.37
N GLN A 279 3.98 -1.24 -23.35
CA GLN A 279 4.95 -1.08 -24.43
C GLN A 279 6.30 -0.56 -23.91
N PHE A 280 6.29 0.40 -22.99
CA PHE A 280 7.48 0.89 -22.31
C PHE A 280 8.26 -0.26 -21.65
N LEU A 281 7.59 -1.05 -20.81
CA LEU A 281 8.26 -2.15 -20.13
C LEU A 281 8.72 -3.26 -21.10
N LYS A 282 7.93 -3.60 -22.12
CA LYS A 282 8.35 -4.56 -23.16
C LYS A 282 9.61 -4.11 -23.88
N ASN A 283 9.77 -2.81 -24.13
CA ASN A 283 10.97 -2.26 -24.74
C ASN A 283 12.20 -2.37 -23.82
N VAL A 284 12.02 -2.08 -22.52
CA VAL A 284 13.06 -2.28 -21.49
C VAL A 284 13.43 -3.76 -21.42
N GLN A 285 12.46 -4.64 -21.26
CA GLN A 285 12.66 -6.09 -21.17
C GLN A 285 13.44 -6.64 -22.38
N ARG A 286 13.11 -6.19 -23.59
CA ARG A 286 13.82 -6.62 -24.82
C ARG A 286 15.32 -6.30 -24.77
N LYS A 287 15.69 -5.12 -24.23
CA LYS A 287 17.11 -4.72 -24.06
C LYS A 287 17.85 -5.67 -23.09
N TYR A 288 17.13 -6.23 -22.11
CA TYR A 288 17.67 -7.20 -21.14
C TYR A 288 17.50 -8.66 -21.57
N GLY A 289 17.09 -8.92 -22.82
CA GLY A 289 16.99 -10.28 -23.38
C GLY A 289 15.79 -11.11 -22.90
N TYR A 290 14.70 -10.46 -22.51
CA TYR A 290 13.44 -11.17 -22.19
C TYR A 290 12.66 -11.51 -23.46
N THR A 291 12.05 -12.69 -23.46
CA THR A 291 11.09 -13.13 -24.47
C THR A 291 9.67 -13.06 -23.90
N GLN A 292 8.74 -12.60 -24.74
CA GLN A 292 7.33 -12.52 -24.35
C GLN A 292 6.63 -13.87 -24.54
N VAL A 293 5.83 -14.26 -23.56
CA VAL A 293 4.94 -15.41 -23.61
C VAL A 293 3.51 -14.99 -23.27
N ILE A 294 2.52 -15.84 -23.59
CA ILE A 294 1.12 -15.62 -23.24
C ILE A 294 0.57 -16.96 -22.74
N THR A 295 -0.04 -16.96 -21.57
CA THR A 295 -0.59 -18.15 -20.95
C THR A 295 -2.12 -18.04 -20.78
N PRO A 296 -2.85 -19.16 -20.78
CA PRO A 296 -4.30 -19.14 -20.63
C PRO A 296 -4.71 -18.66 -19.23
N HIS A 297 -5.95 -18.15 -19.13
CA HIS A 297 -6.53 -17.66 -17.86
C HIS A 297 -6.96 -18.78 -16.90
N ILE A 298 -7.11 -19.98 -17.41
CA ILE A 298 -7.50 -21.18 -16.64
C ILE A 298 -6.46 -22.27 -16.83
N GLY A 299 -6.32 -23.12 -15.83
CA GLY A 299 -5.49 -24.32 -15.89
C GLY A 299 -6.13 -25.46 -15.08
N GLN A 300 -5.76 -26.69 -15.34
CA GLN A 300 -6.20 -27.82 -14.52
C GLN A 300 -5.79 -27.63 -13.06
N LYS A 301 -6.64 -28.00 -12.14
CA LYS A 301 -6.43 -27.86 -10.69
C LYS A 301 -5.11 -28.48 -10.26
N GLU A 302 -4.72 -29.61 -10.84
CA GLU A 302 -3.49 -30.33 -10.52
C GLU A 302 -2.22 -29.52 -10.74
N LEU A 303 -2.20 -28.62 -11.70
CA LEU A 303 -1.12 -27.65 -11.93
C LEU A 303 -0.86 -26.80 -10.67
N TYR A 304 -1.93 -26.37 -10.00
CA TYR A 304 -1.85 -25.52 -8.80
C TYR A 304 -1.68 -26.33 -7.52
N VAL A 305 -2.05 -27.60 -7.52
CA VAL A 305 -1.69 -28.57 -6.46
C VAL A 305 -0.20 -28.84 -6.51
N THR A 306 0.34 -29.13 -7.69
CA THR A 306 1.78 -29.36 -7.92
C THR A 306 2.61 -28.15 -7.46
N SER A 307 2.23 -26.95 -7.82
CA SER A 307 2.94 -25.72 -7.39
C SER A 307 2.76 -25.36 -5.91
N GLY A 308 1.79 -25.95 -5.21
CA GLY A 308 1.45 -25.64 -3.81
C GLY A 308 0.51 -24.45 -3.63
N HIS A 309 0.17 -23.74 -4.69
CA HIS A 309 -0.71 -22.58 -4.61
C HIS A 309 -2.12 -22.93 -4.13
N TYR A 310 -2.67 -24.08 -4.58
CA TYR A 310 -4.01 -24.50 -4.18
C TYR A 310 -4.15 -24.67 -2.67
N ALA A 311 -3.15 -25.27 -2.02
CA ALA A 311 -3.16 -25.49 -0.58
C ALA A 311 -3.00 -24.19 0.23
N LYS A 312 -2.24 -23.22 -0.28
CA LYS A 312 -1.91 -21.97 0.44
C LYS A 312 -2.90 -20.84 0.17
N TYR A 313 -3.49 -20.78 -1.02
CA TYR A 313 -4.44 -19.71 -1.43
C TYR A 313 -5.89 -20.23 -1.58
N GLY A 314 -6.21 -21.44 -1.09
CA GLY A 314 -7.52 -22.06 -1.31
C GLY A 314 -8.72 -21.20 -0.88
N GLN A 315 -8.58 -20.41 0.19
CA GLN A 315 -9.63 -19.50 0.67
C GLN A 315 -9.72 -18.23 -0.17
N ASP A 316 -8.60 -17.78 -0.75
CA ASP A 316 -8.50 -16.57 -1.58
C ASP A 316 -8.56 -16.90 -3.08
N SER A 317 -8.92 -18.12 -3.46
CA SER A 317 -9.12 -18.55 -4.85
C SER A 317 -10.60 -18.60 -5.20
N PHE A 318 -10.92 -18.34 -6.47
CA PHE A 318 -12.23 -18.69 -6.98
C PHE A 318 -12.41 -20.21 -6.89
N GLN A 319 -13.65 -20.66 -6.64
CA GLN A 319 -13.97 -22.08 -6.58
C GLN A 319 -13.64 -22.76 -7.90
N PRO A 320 -13.28 -24.07 -7.89
CA PRO A 320 -13.01 -24.82 -9.11
C PRO A 320 -14.17 -24.78 -10.10
N ILE A 321 -13.84 -24.64 -11.37
CA ILE A 321 -14.75 -24.73 -12.50
C ILE A 321 -14.89 -26.21 -12.85
N HIS A 322 -16.09 -26.76 -12.70
CA HIS A 322 -16.41 -28.14 -13.08
C HIS A 322 -16.81 -28.20 -14.56
N THR A 323 -16.29 -29.20 -15.26
CA THR A 323 -16.68 -29.47 -16.66
C THR A 323 -17.71 -30.60 -16.72
N PRO A 324 -18.29 -30.87 -17.90
CA PRO A 324 -19.18 -32.03 -18.11
C PRO A 324 -18.47 -33.39 -17.90
N VAL A 325 -17.14 -33.41 -17.85
CA VAL A 325 -16.33 -34.63 -17.58
C VAL A 325 -16.19 -34.81 -16.08
N GLU A 326 -16.63 -35.95 -15.57
CA GLU A 326 -16.55 -36.24 -14.13
C GLU A 326 -15.10 -36.25 -13.63
N GLY A 327 -14.85 -35.49 -12.56
CA GLY A 327 -13.53 -35.37 -11.94
C GLY A 327 -12.59 -34.35 -12.61
N GLU A 328 -13.00 -33.72 -13.72
CA GLU A 328 -12.20 -32.69 -14.37
C GLU A 328 -12.52 -31.30 -13.78
N GLU A 329 -11.51 -30.70 -13.15
CA GLU A 329 -11.60 -29.39 -12.49
C GLU A 329 -10.56 -28.42 -13.02
N PHE A 330 -10.99 -27.20 -13.33
CA PHE A 330 -10.13 -26.08 -13.70
C PHE A 330 -10.20 -24.97 -12.66
N LEU A 331 -9.14 -24.19 -12.57
CA LEU A 331 -9.09 -22.97 -11.75
C LEU A 331 -8.78 -21.76 -12.62
N LEU A 332 -9.37 -20.62 -12.27
CA LEU A 332 -8.83 -19.33 -12.68
C LEU A 332 -7.43 -19.19 -12.06
N LYS A 333 -6.43 -18.87 -12.87
CA LYS A 333 -5.03 -18.84 -12.40
C LYS A 333 -4.84 -17.76 -11.33
N PRO A 334 -4.38 -18.10 -10.10
CA PRO A 334 -4.05 -17.13 -9.08
C PRO A 334 -2.64 -16.53 -9.26
N MET A 335 -1.80 -17.19 -10.08
CA MET A 335 -0.40 -16.87 -10.36
C MET A 335 -0.02 -17.36 -11.77
N ASN A 336 1.01 -16.75 -12.37
CA ASN A 336 1.50 -17.12 -13.71
C ASN A 336 2.64 -18.15 -13.67
N CYS A 337 3.38 -18.23 -12.57
CA CYS A 337 4.58 -19.06 -12.43
C CYS A 337 4.39 -20.54 -12.79
N PRO A 338 3.29 -21.25 -12.43
CA PRO A 338 3.11 -22.64 -12.82
C PRO A 338 3.11 -22.86 -14.34
N HIS A 339 2.49 -21.93 -15.08
CA HIS A 339 2.45 -21.98 -16.54
C HIS A 339 3.83 -21.75 -17.17
N HIS A 340 4.65 -20.85 -16.59
CA HIS A 340 6.02 -20.62 -17.08
C HIS A 340 6.93 -21.83 -16.80
N CYS A 341 6.71 -22.55 -15.71
CA CYS A 341 7.38 -23.84 -15.45
C CYS A 341 7.05 -24.87 -16.54
N GLU A 342 5.79 -24.98 -16.95
CA GLU A 342 5.38 -25.86 -18.05
C GLU A 342 5.99 -25.46 -19.39
N ILE A 343 6.09 -24.14 -19.69
CA ILE A 343 6.77 -23.65 -20.90
C ILE A 343 8.26 -24.03 -20.86
N TYR A 344 8.95 -23.84 -19.73
CA TYR A 344 10.33 -24.25 -19.57
C TYR A 344 10.50 -25.74 -19.79
N LYS A 345 9.64 -26.56 -19.22
CA LYS A 345 9.69 -28.03 -19.29
C LYS A 345 9.43 -28.60 -20.69
N ASN A 346 8.89 -27.79 -21.62
CA ASN A 346 8.49 -28.24 -22.97
C ASN A 346 9.64 -28.83 -23.82
N LYS A 347 10.89 -28.47 -23.51
CA LYS A 347 12.09 -28.98 -24.19
C LYS A 347 13.28 -29.11 -23.22
N PRO A 348 14.24 -30.01 -23.51
CA PRO A 348 15.48 -30.04 -22.74
C PRO A 348 16.31 -28.76 -22.95
N HIS A 349 17.03 -28.33 -21.92
CA HIS A 349 17.89 -27.14 -21.93
C HIS A 349 19.33 -27.51 -21.60
N SER A 350 20.27 -26.76 -22.19
CA SER A 350 21.68 -26.78 -21.84
C SER A 350 22.05 -25.55 -21.00
N TYR A 351 23.07 -25.69 -20.13
CA TYR A 351 23.61 -24.55 -19.37
C TYR A 351 24.00 -23.36 -20.25
N LYS A 352 24.31 -23.57 -21.54
CA LYS A 352 24.64 -22.53 -22.50
C LYS A 352 23.43 -21.68 -22.91
N GLU A 353 22.20 -22.18 -22.75
CA GLU A 353 20.96 -21.48 -23.02
C GLU A 353 20.51 -20.61 -21.85
N LEU A 354 21.03 -20.88 -20.64
CA LEU A 354 20.69 -20.14 -19.42
C LEU A 354 21.52 -18.84 -19.32
N PRO A 355 20.92 -17.76 -18.81
CA PRO A 355 19.59 -17.67 -18.24
C PRO A 355 18.48 -17.53 -19.29
N ILE A 356 17.35 -18.23 -19.06
CA ILE A 356 16.13 -18.08 -19.86
C ILE A 356 15.20 -17.10 -19.13
N ARG A 357 14.80 -16.03 -19.83
CA ARG A 357 13.97 -14.96 -19.27
C ARG A 357 12.65 -14.90 -20.03
N MET A 358 11.55 -15.29 -19.35
CA MET A 358 10.19 -15.24 -19.90
C MET A 358 9.40 -14.15 -19.21
N ALA A 359 8.66 -13.34 -19.98
CA ALA A 359 7.84 -12.26 -19.45
C ALA A 359 6.44 -12.28 -20.08
N GLU A 360 5.42 -11.95 -19.29
CA GLU A 360 4.07 -11.68 -19.79
C GLU A 360 3.38 -10.59 -18.97
N PHE A 361 2.43 -9.90 -19.58
CA PHE A 361 1.39 -9.19 -18.84
C PHE A 361 0.25 -10.18 -18.58
N GLY A 362 0.43 -10.96 -17.51
CA GLY A 362 -0.44 -12.09 -17.19
C GLY A 362 -1.57 -11.69 -16.24
N THR A 363 -2.83 -11.86 -16.67
CA THR A 363 -3.98 -11.60 -15.81
C THR A 363 -4.20 -12.77 -14.85
N VAL A 364 -4.29 -12.47 -13.57
CA VAL A 364 -4.54 -13.42 -12.48
C VAL A 364 -5.78 -13.05 -11.70
N TYR A 365 -6.34 -14.00 -10.95
CA TYR A 365 -7.62 -13.86 -10.27
C TYR A 365 -7.50 -14.33 -8.82
N ARG A 366 -7.95 -13.47 -7.88
CA ARG A 366 -8.01 -13.80 -6.44
C ARG A 366 -9.35 -13.39 -5.88
N TYR A 367 -9.94 -14.24 -5.07
CA TYR A 367 -11.23 -13.95 -4.45
C TYR A 367 -11.03 -13.12 -3.19
N GLU A 368 -10.66 -11.86 -3.38
CA GLU A 368 -10.58 -10.88 -2.28
C GLU A 368 -11.97 -10.68 -1.66
N GLN A 369 -12.04 -10.57 -0.33
CA GLN A 369 -13.30 -10.34 0.37
C GLN A 369 -13.88 -8.97 0.02
N SER A 370 -15.22 -8.88 -0.02
CA SER A 370 -15.90 -7.64 -0.48
C SER A 370 -15.53 -6.40 0.34
N GLY A 371 -15.28 -6.55 1.65
CA GLY A 371 -14.89 -5.46 2.54
C GLY A 371 -13.45 -4.96 2.32
N GLU A 372 -12.63 -5.70 1.60
CA GLU A 372 -11.23 -5.35 1.31
C GLU A 372 -11.06 -4.65 -0.04
N LEU A 373 -12.06 -4.73 -0.93
CA LEU A 373 -11.99 -4.15 -2.26
C LEU A 373 -11.91 -2.62 -2.21
N HIS A 374 -10.94 -2.04 -2.92
CA HIS A 374 -10.73 -0.59 -2.92
C HIS A 374 -10.24 -0.07 -4.27
N GLY A 375 -11.18 0.43 -5.09
CA GLY A 375 -10.85 0.96 -6.43
C GLY A 375 -9.98 0.01 -7.23
N LEU A 376 -8.91 0.52 -7.84
CA LEU A 376 -7.91 -0.28 -8.55
C LEU A 376 -6.81 -0.85 -7.61
N THR A 377 -6.70 -0.39 -6.37
CA THR A 377 -5.62 -0.82 -5.47
C THR A 377 -5.82 -2.23 -4.92
N ARG A 378 -7.07 -2.69 -4.80
CA ARG A 378 -7.41 -4.05 -4.39
C ARG A 378 -8.60 -4.57 -5.17
N VAL A 379 -8.35 -5.51 -6.07
CA VAL A 379 -9.28 -6.03 -7.08
C VAL A 379 -9.25 -7.55 -7.14
N ARG A 380 -10.25 -8.16 -7.74
CA ARG A 380 -10.34 -9.62 -7.91
C ARG A 380 -9.71 -10.13 -9.20
N GLY A 381 -9.60 -9.29 -10.22
CA GLY A 381 -8.91 -9.60 -11.47
C GLY A 381 -7.90 -8.50 -11.76
N PHE A 382 -6.63 -8.85 -11.91
CA PHE A 382 -5.55 -7.89 -12.17
C PHE A 382 -4.46 -8.48 -13.05
N THR A 383 -3.75 -7.62 -13.74
CA THR A 383 -2.67 -8.00 -14.63
C THR A 383 -1.32 -7.72 -13.98
N GLN A 384 -0.46 -8.75 -13.88
CA GLN A 384 0.91 -8.60 -13.43
C GLN A 384 1.83 -8.44 -14.62
N ASP A 385 2.83 -7.57 -14.50
CA ASP A 385 3.99 -7.50 -15.40
C ASP A 385 5.02 -8.58 -15.02
N ASP A 386 4.55 -9.80 -15.02
CA ASP A 386 5.21 -10.95 -14.44
C ASP A 386 6.32 -11.48 -15.36
N ALA A 387 7.44 -11.84 -14.76
CA ALA A 387 8.47 -12.56 -15.47
C ALA A 387 9.22 -13.52 -14.57
N HIS A 388 9.70 -14.60 -15.21
CA HIS A 388 10.44 -15.65 -14.55
C HIS A 388 11.76 -15.88 -15.26
N ILE A 389 12.84 -15.89 -14.50
CA ILE A 389 14.19 -16.13 -14.97
C ILE A 389 14.62 -17.49 -14.46
N PHE A 390 14.96 -18.39 -15.35
CA PHE A 390 15.55 -19.67 -15.03
C PHE A 390 17.04 -19.58 -15.28
N CYS A 391 17.85 -19.72 -14.24
CA CYS A 391 19.29 -19.51 -14.29
C CYS A 391 20.05 -20.59 -13.51
N THR A 392 21.37 -20.67 -13.73
CA THR A 392 22.20 -21.49 -12.86
C THR A 392 22.41 -20.79 -11.50
N PRO A 393 22.79 -21.51 -10.43
CA PRO A 393 23.10 -20.90 -9.14
C PRO A 393 24.19 -19.80 -9.23
N GLU A 394 25.15 -19.94 -10.13
CA GLU A 394 26.24 -18.98 -10.32
C GLU A 394 25.77 -17.69 -11.01
N GLN A 395 24.73 -17.76 -11.85
CA GLN A 395 24.13 -16.60 -12.53
C GLN A 395 23.17 -15.83 -11.65
N LEU A 396 22.69 -16.42 -10.54
CA LEU A 396 21.61 -15.88 -9.72
C LEU A 396 21.83 -14.44 -9.29
N LYS A 397 23.00 -14.13 -8.73
CA LYS A 397 23.33 -12.81 -8.22
C LYS A 397 23.33 -11.74 -9.34
N GLU A 398 23.96 -12.03 -10.48
CA GLU A 398 24.03 -11.13 -11.62
C GLU A 398 22.62 -10.85 -12.18
N GLU A 399 21.79 -11.88 -12.32
CA GLU A 399 20.41 -11.73 -12.81
C GLU A 399 19.55 -10.96 -11.83
N PHE A 400 19.70 -11.18 -10.53
CA PHE A 400 19.00 -10.41 -9.51
C PHE A 400 19.36 -8.92 -9.55
N CYS A 401 20.64 -8.60 -9.70
CA CYS A 401 21.12 -7.20 -9.88
C CYS A 401 20.54 -6.53 -11.13
N LYS A 402 20.44 -7.23 -12.25
CA LYS A 402 19.80 -6.72 -13.48
C LYS A 402 18.32 -6.39 -13.28
N VAL A 403 17.61 -7.19 -12.48
CA VAL A 403 16.22 -6.89 -12.16
C VAL A 403 16.09 -5.61 -11.33
N ILE A 404 16.99 -5.39 -10.36
CA ILE A 404 17.04 -4.13 -9.59
C ILE A 404 17.24 -2.94 -10.55
N ASP A 405 18.14 -3.05 -11.54
CA ASP A 405 18.37 -1.99 -12.53
C ASP A 405 17.12 -1.69 -13.37
N ILE A 406 16.37 -2.71 -13.76
CA ILE A 406 15.09 -2.55 -14.47
C ILE A 406 14.07 -1.78 -13.59
N ILE A 407 13.97 -2.09 -12.31
CA ILE A 407 13.05 -1.41 -11.39
C ILE A 407 13.43 0.06 -11.24
N PHE A 408 14.71 0.36 -11.08
CA PHE A 408 15.18 1.74 -10.97
C PHE A 408 14.94 2.53 -12.27
N HIS A 409 15.15 1.90 -13.42
CA HIS A 409 14.83 2.50 -14.70
C HIS A 409 13.36 2.92 -14.78
N ILE A 410 12.44 2.05 -14.35
CA ILE A 410 11.01 2.31 -14.34
C ILE A 410 10.66 3.45 -13.36
N PHE A 411 11.19 3.43 -12.14
CA PHE A 411 10.89 4.45 -11.13
C PHE A 411 11.36 5.84 -11.59
N ASN A 412 12.53 5.92 -12.19
CA ASN A 412 13.04 7.16 -12.76
C ASN A 412 12.16 7.68 -13.91
N ALA A 413 11.71 6.81 -14.83
CA ALA A 413 10.85 7.19 -15.97
C ALA A 413 9.49 7.79 -15.53
N LEU A 414 9.06 7.50 -14.31
CA LEU A 414 7.76 7.89 -13.76
C LEU A 414 7.89 8.88 -12.60
N ASP A 415 9.10 9.41 -12.36
CA ASP A 415 9.42 10.39 -11.32
C ASP A 415 9.14 9.91 -9.88
N PHE A 416 9.26 8.60 -9.64
CA PHE A 416 9.24 8.04 -8.30
C PHE A 416 10.63 8.16 -7.66
N LYS A 417 10.87 9.26 -6.95
CA LYS A 417 12.19 9.59 -6.36
C LYS A 417 12.40 8.98 -4.98
N GLU A 418 11.32 8.80 -4.22
CA GLU A 418 11.39 8.29 -2.85
C GLU A 418 10.85 6.86 -2.79
N PHE A 419 11.74 5.92 -2.53
CA PHE A 419 11.37 4.53 -2.26
C PHE A 419 12.21 3.95 -1.12
N GLU A 420 11.70 2.93 -0.48
CA GLU A 420 12.37 2.13 0.53
C GLU A 420 12.45 0.70 0.02
N ALA A 421 13.59 0.05 0.20
CA ALA A 421 13.74 -1.36 -0.12
C ALA A 421 13.62 -2.20 1.15
N GLN A 422 12.82 -3.28 1.09
CA GLN A 422 12.57 -4.17 2.22
C GLN A 422 12.93 -5.60 1.84
N VAL A 423 13.87 -6.20 2.56
CA VAL A 423 14.19 -7.62 2.45
C VAL A 423 13.28 -8.40 3.39
N SER A 424 12.43 -9.24 2.83
CA SER A 424 11.48 -10.07 3.58
C SER A 424 12.02 -11.50 3.67
N LEU A 425 12.41 -11.92 4.88
CA LEU A 425 12.96 -13.23 5.18
C LEU A 425 11.90 -14.10 5.88
N ARG A 426 12.16 -15.42 5.93
CA ARG A 426 11.27 -16.35 6.63
C ARG A 426 11.30 -16.13 8.15
N ASP A 427 10.20 -16.50 8.81
CA ASP A 427 10.16 -16.70 10.25
C ASP A 427 10.65 -18.13 10.56
N LYS A 428 11.83 -18.26 11.16
CA LYS A 428 12.44 -19.56 11.51
C LYS A 428 11.65 -20.29 12.59
N THR A 429 10.78 -19.61 13.33
CA THR A 429 9.96 -20.22 14.39
C THR A 429 8.66 -20.80 13.88
N ASN A 430 8.20 -20.39 12.68
CA ASN A 430 6.95 -20.85 12.06
C ASN A 430 7.21 -21.57 10.73
N ARG A 431 7.73 -22.79 10.80
CA ARG A 431 8.14 -23.55 9.63
C ARG A 431 6.96 -23.98 8.72
N ASP A 432 5.79 -24.18 9.29
CA ASP A 432 4.60 -24.66 8.54
C ASP A 432 4.07 -23.64 7.52
N LYS A 433 4.49 -22.39 7.65
CA LYS A 433 4.16 -21.34 6.69
C LYS A 433 4.87 -21.54 5.34
N TYR A 434 6.00 -22.24 5.31
CA TYR A 434 6.93 -22.29 4.18
C TYR A 434 7.07 -23.70 3.60
N ILE A 435 7.38 -23.79 2.29
CA ILE A 435 7.70 -25.04 1.60
C ILE A 435 9.21 -25.11 1.34
N GLY A 436 9.70 -26.32 1.05
CA GLY A 436 11.10 -26.58 0.67
C GLY A 436 12.03 -26.90 1.84
N SER A 437 13.30 -27.16 1.51
CA SER A 437 14.34 -27.53 2.47
C SER A 437 14.96 -26.31 3.15
N GLU A 438 15.52 -26.52 4.34
CA GLU A 438 16.31 -25.50 5.05
C GLU A 438 17.46 -24.96 4.20
N GLU A 439 18.17 -25.87 3.52
CA GLU A 439 19.30 -25.54 2.65
C GLU A 439 18.91 -24.60 1.50
N ASN A 440 17.75 -24.85 0.84
CA ASN A 440 17.24 -24.01 -0.22
C ASN A 440 16.93 -22.59 0.29
N TRP A 441 16.34 -22.50 1.48
CA TRP A 441 16.04 -21.20 2.11
C TRP A 441 17.32 -20.43 2.45
N GLU A 442 18.32 -21.07 3.04
CA GLU A 442 19.60 -20.42 3.36
C GLU A 442 20.33 -19.91 2.11
N LYS A 443 20.32 -20.67 1.02
CA LYS A 443 20.89 -20.26 -0.26
C LYS A 443 20.16 -19.03 -0.82
N ALA A 444 18.83 -19.05 -0.83
CA ALA A 444 18.01 -17.96 -1.35
C ALA A 444 18.15 -16.69 -0.53
N GLU A 445 18.08 -16.77 0.81
CA GLU A 445 18.23 -15.62 1.71
C GLU A 445 19.61 -14.98 1.56
N ARG A 446 20.68 -15.80 1.47
CA ARG A 446 22.05 -15.32 1.25
C ARG A 446 22.19 -14.60 -0.08
N ALA A 447 21.65 -15.14 -1.16
CA ALA A 447 21.75 -14.56 -2.50
C ALA A 447 21.10 -13.15 -2.57
N ILE A 448 19.93 -12.96 -1.92
CA ILE A 448 19.29 -11.64 -1.85
C ILE A 448 20.16 -10.65 -1.07
N LEU A 449 20.66 -11.05 0.11
CA LEU A 449 21.47 -10.16 0.95
C LEU A 449 22.77 -9.75 0.26
N GLU A 450 23.43 -10.67 -0.47
CA GLU A 450 24.61 -10.37 -1.27
C GLU A 450 24.34 -9.40 -2.43
N ALA A 451 23.21 -9.59 -3.13
CA ALA A 451 22.82 -8.70 -4.24
C ALA A 451 22.47 -7.28 -3.75
N VAL A 452 21.76 -7.18 -2.62
CA VAL A 452 21.43 -5.91 -1.97
C VAL A 452 22.70 -5.16 -1.55
N ALA A 453 23.67 -5.88 -0.95
CA ALA A 453 24.97 -5.33 -0.55
C ALA A 453 25.78 -4.82 -1.76
N GLU A 454 25.79 -5.58 -2.88
CA GLU A 454 26.48 -5.18 -4.12
C GLU A 454 25.90 -3.90 -4.73
N LYS A 455 24.58 -3.73 -4.66
CA LYS A 455 23.89 -2.53 -5.14
C LYS A 455 23.95 -1.36 -4.15
N ASN A 456 24.56 -1.54 -2.96
CA ASN A 456 24.59 -0.54 -1.89
C ASN A 456 23.19 -0.01 -1.53
N LEU A 457 22.19 -0.90 -1.51
CA LEU A 457 20.82 -0.52 -1.17
C LEU A 457 20.64 -0.44 0.34
N GLU A 458 20.13 0.69 0.81
CA GLU A 458 19.62 0.78 2.18
C GLU A 458 18.32 -0.02 2.27
N THR A 459 18.31 -1.06 3.11
CA THR A 459 17.16 -1.93 3.26
C THR A 459 16.77 -2.12 4.71
N SER A 460 15.46 -2.22 4.95
CA SER A 460 14.93 -2.83 6.17
C SER A 460 14.85 -4.35 6.00
N ILE A 461 15.05 -5.10 7.09
CA ILE A 461 14.87 -6.56 7.10
C ILE A 461 13.65 -6.87 7.95
N GLU A 462 12.69 -7.59 7.35
CA GLU A 462 11.47 -8.04 8.01
C GLU A 462 11.40 -9.57 8.01
N TYR A 463 11.21 -10.15 9.19
CA TYR A 463 11.07 -11.59 9.35
C TYR A 463 9.59 -11.99 9.34
N GLY A 464 9.27 -13.10 8.68
CA GLY A 464 7.90 -13.61 8.59
C GLY A 464 7.12 -13.12 7.37
N GLU A 465 7.64 -12.14 6.62
CA GLU A 465 7.00 -11.53 5.45
C GLU A 465 7.42 -12.16 4.10
N ALA A 466 8.30 -13.17 4.13
CA ALA A 466 8.67 -13.93 2.92
C ALA A 466 7.45 -14.63 2.29
N ALA A 467 7.49 -14.84 0.98
CA ALA A 467 6.54 -15.72 0.29
C ALA A 467 6.69 -17.16 0.81
N PHE A 468 5.63 -17.98 0.67
CA PHE A 468 5.68 -19.35 1.18
C PHE A 468 6.75 -20.24 0.48
N TYR A 469 7.22 -19.84 -0.69
CA TYR A 469 8.19 -20.56 -1.54
C TYR A 469 9.59 -19.93 -1.57
N GLY A 470 9.77 -18.69 -1.09
CA GLY A 470 11.07 -18.03 -1.11
C GLY A 470 11.10 -16.62 -0.50
N PRO A 471 12.30 -16.13 -0.15
CA PRO A 471 12.49 -14.77 0.33
C PRO A 471 12.32 -13.76 -0.80
N LYS A 472 12.07 -12.48 -0.45
CA LYS A 472 11.79 -11.44 -1.42
C LYS A 472 12.43 -10.10 -1.07
N LEU A 473 12.68 -9.29 -2.11
CA LEU A 473 13.02 -7.89 -2.02
C LEU A 473 11.82 -7.09 -2.55
N ASP A 474 11.19 -6.32 -1.69
CA ASP A 474 10.05 -5.45 -2.01
C ASP A 474 10.50 -4.00 -2.10
N PHE A 475 9.94 -3.26 -3.06
CA PHE A 475 10.14 -1.83 -3.20
C PHE A 475 8.88 -1.09 -2.78
N MET A 476 9.00 -0.33 -1.70
CA MET A 476 7.95 0.53 -1.16
C MET A 476 8.13 1.94 -1.68
N ILE A 477 7.22 2.39 -2.54
CA ILE A 477 7.23 3.76 -3.05
C ILE A 477 6.45 4.66 -2.10
N LYS A 478 6.94 5.88 -1.90
CA LYS A 478 6.17 6.97 -1.30
C LYS A 478 5.53 7.80 -2.40
N ASP A 479 4.21 7.92 -2.35
CA ASP A 479 3.50 8.83 -3.26
C ASP A 479 3.72 10.31 -2.87
N ALA A 480 3.22 11.23 -3.70
CA ALA A 480 3.40 12.67 -3.50
C ALA A 480 2.82 13.24 -2.19
N ILE A 481 2.07 12.44 -1.43
CA ILE A 481 1.53 12.80 -0.11
C ILE A 481 2.12 11.94 1.03
N GLY A 482 3.15 11.14 0.70
CA GLY A 482 3.94 10.35 1.66
C GLY A 482 3.31 9.01 2.07
N ARG A 483 2.30 8.50 1.35
CA ARG A 483 1.75 7.15 1.61
C ARG A 483 2.67 6.10 1.00
N ARG A 484 2.88 5.00 1.72
CA ARG A 484 3.70 3.87 1.29
C ARG A 484 2.88 2.87 0.48
N TRP A 485 3.42 2.46 -0.67
CA TRP A 485 2.82 1.48 -1.57
C TRP A 485 3.83 0.43 -1.98
N GLN A 486 3.56 -0.84 -1.69
CA GLN A 486 4.35 -1.93 -2.25
C GLN A 486 4.02 -2.09 -3.73
N LEU A 487 5.00 -1.87 -4.58
CA LEU A 487 4.92 -2.04 -6.03
C LEU A 487 5.86 -3.14 -6.51
N GLY A 488 7.13 -2.84 -6.77
CA GLY A 488 8.08 -3.79 -7.31
C GLY A 488 8.44 -4.91 -6.34
N THR A 489 8.52 -6.14 -6.82
CA THR A 489 8.93 -7.30 -6.03
C THR A 489 9.86 -8.20 -6.84
N ILE A 490 10.93 -8.70 -6.19
CA ILE A 490 11.84 -9.73 -6.73
C ILE A 490 11.92 -10.85 -5.71
N GLN A 491 11.79 -12.12 -6.15
CA GLN A 491 11.78 -13.29 -5.28
C GLN A 491 12.73 -14.36 -5.83
N VAL A 492 13.44 -15.03 -4.95
CA VAL A 492 14.30 -16.18 -5.29
C VAL A 492 13.60 -17.47 -4.89
N ASP A 493 13.54 -18.40 -5.82
CA ASP A 493 12.80 -19.66 -5.64
C ASP A 493 13.61 -20.86 -6.11
N TYR A 494 13.92 -21.73 -5.18
CA TYR A 494 14.50 -23.07 -5.40
C TYR A 494 13.44 -24.16 -5.39
N ASN A 495 12.22 -23.86 -4.94
CA ASN A 495 11.19 -24.85 -4.63
C ASN A 495 10.31 -25.20 -5.83
N LEU A 496 9.85 -24.23 -6.62
CA LEU A 496 9.07 -24.51 -7.82
C LEU A 496 9.85 -25.31 -8.87
N PRO A 497 11.14 -25.01 -9.17
CA PRO A 497 11.94 -25.86 -10.03
C PRO A 497 12.00 -27.31 -9.56
N GLU A 498 12.08 -27.56 -8.26
CA GLU A 498 12.06 -28.91 -7.68
C GLU A 498 10.69 -29.57 -7.84
N ARG A 499 9.60 -28.89 -7.51
CA ARG A 499 8.22 -29.40 -7.58
C ARG A 499 7.76 -29.73 -9.00
N PHE A 500 8.24 -28.96 -9.98
CA PHE A 500 7.97 -29.19 -11.41
C PHE A 500 9.00 -30.11 -12.08
N ASP A 501 9.99 -30.55 -11.33
CA ASP A 501 11.08 -31.38 -11.85
C ASP A 501 11.76 -30.75 -13.08
N LEU A 502 12.12 -29.46 -12.96
CA LEU A 502 12.82 -28.74 -14.03
C LEU A 502 14.31 -29.07 -14.03
N GLU A 503 14.87 -29.27 -15.22
CA GLU A 503 16.27 -29.69 -15.37
C GLU A 503 16.96 -28.92 -16.51
N TYR A 504 18.29 -28.83 -16.43
CA TYR A 504 19.18 -28.47 -17.55
C TYR A 504 20.41 -29.38 -17.51
N ILE A 505 21.06 -29.53 -18.67
CA ILE A 505 22.32 -30.27 -18.77
C ILE A 505 23.48 -29.33 -18.52
N GLY A 506 24.29 -29.64 -17.50
CA GLY A 506 25.46 -28.86 -17.11
C GLY A 506 26.66 -29.05 -18.05
N SER A 507 27.76 -28.33 -17.77
CA SER A 507 29.04 -28.51 -18.49
C SER A 507 29.72 -29.83 -18.25
N ASP A 508 29.34 -30.52 -17.17
CA ASP A 508 29.72 -31.89 -16.78
C ASP A 508 28.91 -32.97 -17.49
N ASN A 509 27.96 -32.60 -18.33
CA ASN A 509 27.04 -33.49 -19.04
C ASN A 509 26.01 -34.17 -18.12
N GLU A 510 25.88 -33.71 -16.86
CA GLU A 510 24.92 -34.20 -15.89
C GLU A 510 23.70 -33.28 -15.80
N LYS A 511 22.60 -33.80 -15.24
CA LYS A 511 21.38 -33.07 -15.00
C LYS A 511 21.49 -32.21 -13.76
N HIS A 512 21.16 -30.94 -13.90
CA HIS A 512 21.12 -29.96 -12.81
C HIS A 512 19.76 -29.26 -12.74
N ARG A 513 19.43 -28.75 -11.55
CA ARG A 513 18.19 -28.01 -11.31
C ARG A 513 18.44 -26.51 -11.42
N PRO A 514 17.66 -25.77 -12.24
CA PRO A 514 17.79 -24.31 -12.30
C PRO A 514 17.26 -23.65 -11.02
N VAL A 515 17.72 -22.43 -10.77
CA VAL A 515 17.12 -21.51 -9.80
C VAL A 515 16.13 -20.62 -10.57
N MET A 516 15.03 -20.25 -9.92
CA MET A 516 14.02 -19.38 -10.50
C MET A 516 14.00 -18.03 -9.79
N ILE A 517 13.96 -16.94 -10.56
CA ILE A 517 13.70 -15.60 -10.04
C ILE A 517 12.34 -15.16 -10.56
N HIS A 518 11.45 -14.79 -9.65
CA HIS A 518 10.19 -14.13 -9.97
C HIS A 518 10.37 -12.63 -9.85
N ARG A 519 9.84 -11.87 -10.78
CA ARG A 519 9.89 -10.41 -10.68
C ARG A 519 8.67 -9.76 -11.32
N ALA A 520 8.15 -8.73 -10.68
CA ALA A 520 7.08 -7.88 -11.17
C ALA A 520 7.38 -6.43 -10.75
N PRO A 521 8.05 -5.62 -11.60
CA PRO A 521 8.40 -4.22 -11.31
C PRO A 521 7.22 -3.31 -11.02
N PHE A 522 6.13 -3.43 -11.76
CA PHE A 522 4.87 -2.72 -11.45
C PHE A 522 4.06 -3.45 -10.38
N GLY A 523 4.21 -4.77 -10.28
CA GLY A 523 3.38 -5.64 -9.48
C GLY A 523 2.03 -5.89 -10.15
N SER A 524 0.96 -5.26 -9.68
CA SER A 524 -0.35 -5.20 -10.36
C SER A 524 -0.46 -3.92 -11.17
N MET A 525 -0.76 -4.01 -12.45
CA MET A 525 -0.99 -2.85 -13.33
C MET A 525 -2.12 -1.96 -12.79
N GLU A 526 -3.16 -2.56 -12.25
CA GLU A 526 -4.29 -1.85 -11.66
C GLU A 526 -3.84 -1.01 -10.46
N ARG A 527 -3.12 -1.62 -9.51
CA ARG A 527 -2.58 -0.92 -8.34
C ARG A 527 -1.56 0.13 -8.74
N PHE A 528 -0.66 -0.21 -9.66
CA PHE A 528 0.36 0.70 -10.14
C PHE A 528 -0.25 1.95 -10.79
N ILE A 529 -1.25 1.78 -11.66
CA ILE A 529 -1.95 2.90 -12.30
C ILE A 529 -2.73 3.72 -11.26
N ALA A 530 -3.34 3.10 -10.25
CA ALA A 530 -3.97 3.83 -9.14
C ALA A 530 -2.96 4.73 -8.43
N VAL A 531 -1.81 4.18 -8.03
CA VAL A 531 -0.74 4.93 -7.37
C VAL A 531 -0.20 6.04 -8.28
N LEU A 532 -0.01 5.77 -9.56
CA LEU A 532 0.44 6.75 -10.54
C LEU A 532 -0.56 7.91 -10.71
N ILE A 533 -1.87 7.61 -10.78
CA ILE A 533 -2.93 8.64 -10.83
C ILE A 533 -2.86 9.53 -9.59
N GLU A 534 -2.72 8.95 -8.40
CA GLU A 534 -2.67 9.68 -7.14
C GLU A 534 -1.36 10.47 -6.98
N HIS A 535 -0.22 9.89 -7.39
CA HIS A 535 1.09 10.54 -7.38
C HIS A 535 1.10 11.79 -8.27
N THR A 536 0.66 11.64 -9.51
CA THR A 536 0.65 12.73 -10.52
C THR A 536 -0.57 13.65 -10.43
N ALA A 537 -1.56 13.34 -9.57
CA ALA A 537 -2.89 13.96 -9.59
C ALA A 537 -3.54 13.91 -10.99
N GLY A 538 -3.27 12.86 -11.78
CA GLY A 538 -3.72 12.66 -13.15
C GLY A 538 -2.99 13.49 -14.21
N LYS A 539 -1.94 14.21 -13.85
CA LYS A 539 -1.04 14.90 -14.79
C LYS A 539 0.11 13.97 -15.15
N PHE A 540 -0.14 13.06 -16.05
CA PHE A 540 0.86 12.06 -16.45
C PHE A 540 2.04 12.68 -17.20
N PRO A 541 3.23 12.04 -17.17
CA PRO A 541 4.32 12.37 -18.09
C PRO A 541 3.83 12.38 -19.54
N LEU A 542 4.37 13.28 -20.37
CA LEU A 542 3.86 13.53 -21.73
C LEU A 542 3.81 12.26 -22.60
N TRP A 543 4.80 11.37 -22.49
CA TRP A 543 4.85 10.11 -23.22
C TRP A 543 3.69 9.16 -22.86
N LEU A 544 3.17 9.29 -21.64
CA LEU A 544 2.16 8.40 -21.08
C LEU A 544 0.73 9.00 -21.16
N THR A 545 0.61 10.33 -21.28
CA THR A 545 -0.68 11.01 -21.30
C THR A 545 -1.57 10.50 -22.45
N PRO A 546 -2.84 10.08 -22.20
CA PRO A 546 -3.74 9.58 -23.24
C PRO A 546 -3.96 10.57 -24.37
N ASP A 547 -4.26 11.84 -24.06
CA ASP A 547 -4.43 12.93 -25.01
C ASP A 547 -3.32 13.93 -24.77
N GLN A 548 -2.33 14.00 -25.67
CA GLN A 548 -1.15 14.86 -25.53
C GLN A 548 -1.47 16.31 -25.92
N THR A 549 -2.34 16.46 -26.91
CA THR A 549 -2.72 17.76 -27.46
C THR A 549 -4.22 17.83 -27.75
N VAL A 550 -4.74 19.05 -27.72
CA VAL A 550 -6.06 19.34 -28.28
C VAL A 550 -6.00 20.57 -29.15
N ILE A 551 -6.56 20.46 -30.36
CA ILE A 551 -6.70 21.57 -31.30
C ILE A 551 -8.02 22.27 -31.00
N ILE A 552 -7.97 23.60 -30.86
CA ILE A 552 -9.11 24.45 -30.54
C ILE A 552 -9.31 25.45 -31.69
N PRO A 553 -10.21 25.17 -32.63
CA PRO A 553 -10.57 26.16 -33.66
C PRO A 553 -11.29 27.35 -33.02
N VAL A 554 -10.89 28.57 -33.43
CA VAL A 554 -11.44 29.85 -32.94
C VAL A 554 -12.87 29.99 -33.42
N SER A 555 -13.18 29.55 -34.63
CA SER A 555 -14.51 29.55 -35.24
C SER A 555 -14.71 28.33 -36.11
N GLU A 556 -15.94 28.05 -36.51
CA GLU A 556 -16.28 26.97 -37.44
C GLU A 556 -15.54 27.05 -38.78
N LYS A 557 -15.14 28.23 -39.21
CA LYS A 557 -14.34 28.44 -40.45
C LYS A 557 -12.98 27.75 -40.37
N SER A 558 -12.39 27.65 -39.19
CA SER A 558 -11.09 27.06 -38.98
C SER A 558 -11.14 25.55 -38.74
N ASN A 559 -12.31 24.91 -38.83
CA ASN A 559 -12.46 23.46 -38.59
C ASN A 559 -11.68 22.61 -39.61
N ASP A 560 -11.65 23.02 -40.88
CA ASP A 560 -10.94 22.27 -41.92
C ASP A 560 -9.42 22.37 -41.71
N TYR A 561 -8.91 23.53 -41.32
CA TYR A 561 -7.52 23.68 -40.92
C TYR A 561 -7.19 22.86 -39.66
N ALA A 562 -8.05 22.83 -38.67
CA ALA A 562 -7.87 22.01 -37.49
C ALA A 562 -7.76 20.51 -37.84
N LYS A 563 -8.55 20.01 -38.80
CA LYS A 563 -8.44 18.63 -39.32
C LYS A 563 -7.13 18.36 -40.03
N ASN A 564 -6.65 19.33 -40.79
CA ASN A 564 -5.35 19.22 -41.44
C ASN A 564 -4.20 19.14 -40.43
N VAL A 565 -4.25 19.98 -39.38
CA VAL A 565 -3.29 19.92 -38.26
C VAL A 565 -3.38 18.57 -37.53
N LEU A 566 -4.58 18.05 -37.26
CA LEU A 566 -4.78 16.73 -36.67
C LEU A 566 -4.10 15.63 -37.52
N ASN A 567 -4.35 15.62 -38.81
CA ASN A 567 -3.78 14.61 -39.73
C ASN A 567 -2.25 14.67 -39.74
N LEU A 568 -1.67 15.87 -39.74
CA LEU A 568 -0.21 16.03 -39.67
C LEU A 568 0.33 15.52 -38.32
N LEU A 569 -0.25 15.86 -37.20
CA LEU A 569 0.19 15.40 -35.86
C LEU A 569 0.04 13.88 -35.70
N ASN A 570 -0.99 13.29 -36.28
CA ASN A 570 -1.15 11.82 -36.30
C ASN A 570 -0.01 11.11 -37.03
N ASN A 571 0.55 11.69 -38.12
CA ASN A 571 1.72 11.14 -38.80
C ASN A 571 2.98 11.14 -37.92
N TYR A 572 3.01 11.95 -36.86
CA TYR A 572 4.08 12.00 -35.88
C TYR A 572 3.80 11.14 -34.64
N ASP A 573 2.71 10.34 -34.62
CA ASP A 573 2.24 9.54 -33.47
C ASP A 573 1.94 10.41 -32.22
N ILE A 574 1.47 11.65 -32.44
CA ILE A 574 1.04 12.56 -31.36
C ILE A 574 -0.47 12.42 -31.18
N ARG A 575 -0.88 11.99 -30.01
CA ARG A 575 -2.29 11.76 -29.65
C ARG A 575 -3.02 13.08 -29.48
N THR A 576 -3.83 13.42 -30.46
CA THR A 576 -4.42 14.74 -30.62
C THR A 576 -5.94 14.64 -30.72
N LEU A 577 -6.66 15.53 -30.03
CA LEU A 577 -8.09 15.72 -30.15
C LEU A 577 -8.39 17.04 -30.87
N VAL A 578 -9.61 17.18 -31.40
CA VAL A 578 -10.15 18.46 -31.89
C VAL A 578 -11.38 18.83 -31.06
N ASP A 579 -11.42 20.04 -30.53
CA ASP A 579 -12.59 20.57 -29.81
C ASP A 579 -13.47 21.43 -30.73
N GLU A 580 -14.29 20.76 -31.53
CA GLU A 580 -15.21 21.40 -32.49
C GLU A 580 -16.50 21.98 -31.85
N ARG A 581 -16.64 21.95 -30.50
CA ARG A 581 -17.84 22.48 -29.84
C ARG A 581 -18.05 23.94 -30.18
N ASN A 582 -19.33 24.32 -30.37
CA ASN A 582 -19.70 25.73 -30.58
C ASN A 582 -19.73 26.51 -29.25
N GLU A 583 -18.51 26.75 -28.71
CA GLU A 583 -18.29 27.45 -27.44
C GLU A 583 -17.17 28.47 -27.58
N LYS A 584 -17.14 29.46 -26.68
CA LYS A 584 -16.08 30.48 -26.63
C LYS A 584 -14.70 29.78 -26.41
N VAL A 585 -13.67 30.25 -27.10
CA VAL A 585 -12.29 29.72 -26.98
C VAL A 585 -11.81 29.62 -25.54
N GLY A 586 -12.06 30.67 -24.73
CA GLY A 586 -11.67 30.67 -23.31
C GLY A 586 -12.34 29.54 -22.49
N ARG A 587 -13.60 29.17 -22.84
CA ARG A 587 -14.27 28.02 -22.21
C ARG A 587 -13.67 26.70 -22.66
N LYS A 588 -13.40 26.55 -23.97
CA LYS A 588 -12.73 25.35 -24.50
C LYS A 588 -11.35 25.16 -23.85
N ILE A 589 -10.56 26.23 -23.71
CA ILE A 589 -9.26 26.19 -23.02
C ILE A 589 -9.43 25.67 -21.60
N ARG A 590 -10.30 26.31 -20.79
CA ARG A 590 -10.54 25.91 -19.40
C ARG A 590 -10.99 24.46 -19.28
N ASP A 591 -11.94 24.03 -20.10
CA ASP A 591 -12.49 22.66 -20.05
C ASP A 591 -11.41 21.61 -20.39
N ASN A 592 -10.52 21.91 -21.34
CA ASN A 592 -9.45 21.00 -21.73
C ASN A 592 -8.27 21.01 -20.71
N GLU A 593 -7.99 22.15 -20.08
CA GLU A 593 -7.07 22.21 -18.93
C GLU A 593 -7.58 21.38 -17.73
N LEU A 594 -8.89 21.37 -17.46
CA LEU A 594 -9.50 20.50 -16.44
C LEU A 594 -9.37 19.01 -16.79
N LYS A 595 -9.33 18.64 -18.08
CA LYS A 595 -9.02 17.29 -18.55
C LYS A 595 -7.53 16.94 -18.48
N ARG A 596 -6.69 17.86 -17.99
CA ARG A 596 -5.24 17.69 -17.83
C ARG A 596 -4.50 17.41 -19.14
N ILE A 597 -4.98 17.98 -20.26
CA ILE A 597 -4.33 17.88 -21.55
C ILE A 597 -3.11 18.83 -21.55
N PRO A 598 -1.88 18.32 -21.80
CA PRO A 598 -0.66 19.13 -21.66
C PRO A 598 -0.56 20.29 -22.60
N TYR A 599 -0.97 20.11 -23.88
CA TYR A 599 -0.83 21.12 -24.91
C TYR A 599 -2.17 21.44 -25.59
N LEU A 600 -2.46 22.74 -25.74
CA LEU A 600 -3.61 23.24 -26.44
C LEU A 600 -3.13 24.07 -27.63
N LEU A 601 -3.61 23.72 -28.84
CA LEU A 601 -3.27 24.37 -30.09
C LEU A 601 -4.46 25.21 -30.55
N ILE A 602 -4.30 26.54 -30.50
CA ILE A 602 -5.33 27.46 -30.95
C ILE A 602 -5.09 27.73 -32.42
N VAL A 603 -6.14 27.58 -33.24
CA VAL A 603 -6.07 27.78 -34.68
C VAL A 603 -7.21 28.70 -35.14
N GLY A 604 -6.83 29.77 -35.86
CA GLY A 604 -7.74 30.74 -36.45
C GLY A 604 -7.32 31.05 -37.90
N GLU A 605 -7.91 32.04 -38.50
CA GLU A 605 -7.62 32.48 -39.89
C GLU A 605 -6.14 32.87 -40.07
N LYS A 606 -5.53 33.49 -39.04
CA LYS A 606 -4.11 33.86 -39.08
C LYS A 606 -3.20 32.66 -39.08
N GLU A 607 -3.45 31.71 -38.19
CA GLU A 607 -2.65 30.47 -38.13
C GLU A 607 -2.79 29.63 -39.39
N GLU A 608 -3.96 29.64 -40.04
CA GLU A 608 -4.20 28.97 -41.32
C GLU A 608 -3.40 29.62 -42.45
N GLU A 609 -3.42 30.94 -42.55
CA GLU A 609 -2.66 31.69 -43.57
C GLU A 609 -1.13 31.48 -43.45
N GLU A 610 -0.63 31.44 -42.21
CA GLU A 610 0.79 31.30 -41.91
C GLU A 610 1.26 29.81 -41.81
N GLY A 611 0.35 28.84 -41.85
CA GLY A 611 0.64 27.41 -41.66
C GLY A 611 1.19 27.08 -40.28
N THR A 612 0.67 27.74 -39.23
CA THR A 612 1.17 27.68 -37.85
C THR A 612 0.08 27.26 -36.85
N VAL A 613 0.48 27.07 -35.62
CA VAL A 613 -0.42 26.87 -34.45
C VAL A 613 0.03 27.76 -33.30
N SER A 614 -0.92 28.40 -32.59
CA SER A 614 -0.63 29.11 -31.36
C SER A 614 -0.69 28.11 -30.20
N VAL A 615 0.43 27.93 -29.51
CA VAL A 615 0.65 26.84 -28.54
C VAL A 615 0.48 27.35 -27.11
N ARG A 616 -0.35 26.65 -26.34
CA ARG A 616 -0.44 26.85 -24.89
C ARG A 616 -0.04 25.57 -24.17
N LYS A 617 0.77 25.67 -23.14
CA LYS A 617 1.17 24.56 -22.29
C LYS A 617 0.49 24.68 -20.92
N GLN A 618 -0.06 23.59 -20.42
CA GLN A 618 -0.75 23.57 -19.15
C GLN A 618 0.19 24.00 -18.01
N GLY A 619 -0.23 25.01 -17.23
CA GLY A 619 0.56 25.56 -16.12
C GLY A 619 1.57 26.66 -16.53
N GLU A 620 1.93 26.74 -17.80
CA GLU A 620 2.85 27.77 -18.31
C GLU A 620 2.13 28.87 -19.11
N GLY A 621 0.94 28.57 -19.64
CA GLY A 621 0.16 29.49 -20.44
C GLY A 621 0.55 29.51 -21.91
N ASP A 622 0.52 30.68 -22.55
CA ASP A 622 0.88 30.87 -23.97
C ASP A 622 2.41 30.81 -24.12
N ILE A 623 2.89 29.89 -24.93
CA ILE A 623 4.33 29.69 -25.23
C ILE A 623 4.72 30.12 -26.65
N GLY A 624 3.79 30.74 -27.39
CA GLY A 624 4.03 31.33 -28.70
C GLY A 624 3.46 30.54 -29.87
N THR A 625 3.74 31.04 -31.09
CA THR A 625 3.28 30.45 -32.35
C THR A 625 4.40 29.65 -32.98
N MET A 626 4.11 28.45 -33.48
CA MET A 626 5.07 27.53 -34.10
C MET A 626 4.53 26.98 -35.41
N LYS A 627 5.41 26.58 -36.33
CA LYS A 627 5.00 25.70 -37.43
C LYS A 627 4.61 24.33 -36.89
N ILE A 628 3.73 23.63 -37.56
CA ILE A 628 3.18 22.35 -37.07
C ILE A 628 4.29 21.32 -36.91
N GLU A 629 5.24 21.25 -37.86
CA GLU A 629 6.38 20.33 -37.79
C GLU A 629 7.33 20.67 -36.65
N ASP A 630 7.55 21.96 -36.36
CA ASP A 630 8.39 22.39 -35.22
C ASP A 630 7.74 22.01 -33.87
N PHE A 631 6.44 22.17 -33.79
CA PHE A 631 5.67 21.71 -32.62
C PHE A 631 5.76 20.17 -32.48
N ALA A 632 5.58 19.42 -33.56
CA ALA A 632 5.68 17.97 -33.51
C ALA A 632 7.07 17.50 -33.06
N ASN A 633 8.13 18.14 -33.54
CA ASN A 633 9.50 17.86 -33.11
C ASN A 633 9.73 18.28 -31.64
N HIS A 634 9.16 19.39 -31.21
CA HIS A 634 9.20 19.81 -29.80
C HIS A 634 8.61 18.74 -28.86
N ILE A 635 7.42 18.20 -29.17
CA ILE A 635 6.77 17.11 -28.42
C ILE A 635 7.65 15.85 -28.41
N LYS A 636 8.19 15.44 -29.58
CA LYS A 636 9.06 14.26 -29.65
C LYS A 636 10.33 14.43 -28.82
N ASN A 637 10.99 15.57 -28.92
CA ASN A 637 12.20 15.85 -28.14
C ASN A 637 11.93 15.87 -26.64
N GLU A 638 10.79 16.43 -26.19
CA GLU A 638 10.39 16.38 -24.79
C GLU A 638 10.19 14.94 -24.31
N ILE A 639 9.51 14.10 -25.09
CA ILE A 639 9.31 12.68 -24.81
C ILE A 639 10.65 11.93 -24.78
N GLU A 640 11.49 12.11 -25.78
CA GLU A 640 12.80 11.44 -25.87
C GLU A 640 13.72 11.87 -24.73
N THR A 641 13.70 13.13 -24.34
CA THR A 641 14.49 13.63 -23.20
C THR A 641 14.07 12.90 -21.93
N ILE A 642 12.77 12.75 -21.66
CA ILE A 642 12.27 12.04 -20.50
C ILE A 642 12.69 10.55 -20.54
N LEU A 643 12.55 9.89 -21.69
CA LEU A 643 12.85 8.46 -21.84
C LEU A 643 14.35 8.16 -21.93
N ASN A 644 15.19 9.10 -22.41
CA ASN A 644 16.64 8.93 -22.58
C ASN A 644 17.46 9.45 -21.39
N THR A 645 16.90 10.28 -20.51
CA THR A 645 17.55 10.70 -19.25
C THR A 645 17.78 9.52 -18.28
N ILE A 646 17.49 8.31 -18.75
CA ILE A 646 17.46 7.08 -18.00
C ILE A 646 18.61 6.18 -18.49
N HIS A 647 19.83 6.58 -18.18
CA HIS A 647 21.04 5.76 -18.35
C HIS A 647 21.74 5.53 -17.02
#